data_a3b8fe701f93b70f6e0aef5f957c11ac
#
_entry.id   a3b8fe701f93b70f6e0aef5f957c11ac
#
_cell.length_a   1.000
_cell.length_b   1.000
_cell.length_c   1.000
_cell.angle_alpha   90.00
_cell.angle_beta   90.00
_cell.angle_gamma   90.00
#
_symmetry.space_group_name_H-M   'P 1'
#
loop_
_entity.id
_entity.type
_entity.pdbx_description
1 polymer ?
#
loop_
_entity_poly.entity_id
_entity_poly.type
_entity_poly.pdbx_seq_one_letter_code
_entity_poly.pdbx_strand_id
1 'polypeptide(L)'
;MTANKKKFLIVGGVAGGATAAARIRRMTEDAEIILFEKGEHISYANCGLPYYIGGVIEDRDRLFVQTPEAFGRRFNIDVRTRSEVTAIDAAARKVTVRTADGKEYSECYDKLLLSPGASPVVPPLDGIDSEGIFTLRNVSDTDRIKRYMSNHKVRRAVIVGGGFIGLEMAENLKHAGAQVAVVEMANQVMAPIDYSMAAIVHDHLQQQNVKLYLEQAVEGFSQEGEELEVHFKSGISLKADLVLLSIGVRAETRLAQAAGLKLGDMRGIWVNEYLQTSDENIYAVGDAIEYPHPITGKPWLNFLAGPANRQARIVADNMVMGNNERYEGAIGTAIAKVFDITVASTGLPAKRLKQMDIPYLSATIHNGAHAGYYPGSMQMDIKITFSPEDGRLYGAQIVGYDGVDKRIDEYAMAIKNGATVDDLTRLEHAYAPPFSSAKDPVAISGYVAGNILSGKMTPLYWRELKDIDTTKVTLIDVRTADEYALGTISGAINIPLDDMRDRLSEIPRDKQIWLFCGVGLRGYLASNILKANGYEDVRNLIGGYKTYKAATAKINTPEGFDEAADNSQANASETSGCSADAPSCSADKEVIKVDACGIQCPGPIMKMKQAMDALSAGQQLEIRATDAAFPRDAEAWCNTTGNKFLGKRSEAGIHIALIEKATPCAIEAAKPQTNDLGKTLILFSDDLDKTLATFVLANGAAATGKKVSIFFTFWGLNAIKKTHKPKVKKDIFGRMFSWMLPSDSSRLALSKMNMMGMGAKMMRYLMNKKGVDSLESLRQQAIDNGVEFIACQMSMDVMGVKREELLDNVTVGGVASYMERADRANVNLFI
;
A
#
# COMPACT_ATOMS: atom_id res chain seq x y z
N MET A 1 -9.33 -40.79 47.00
CA MET A 1 -10.34 -39.96 46.35
C MET A 1 -9.67 -39.29 45.21
N THR A 2 -9.93 -39.70 43.98
CA THR A 2 -9.48 -38.99 42.77
C THR A 2 -10.16 -37.64 42.77
N ALA A 3 -9.39 -36.56 42.98
CA ALA A 3 -9.88 -35.22 42.87
C ALA A 3 -10.59 -35.08 41.50
N ASN A 4 -11.87 -34.66 41.51
CA ASN A 4 -12.66 -34.53 40.30
C ASN A 4 -11.95 -33.46 39.41
N LYS A 5 -11.36 -33.88 38.30
CA LYS A 5 -10.64 -32.99 37.39
C LYS A 5 -11.61 -31.99 36.85
N LYS A 6 -11.30 -30.68 36.96
CA LYS A 6 -12.11 -29.63 36.32
C LYS A 6 -12.12 -29.83 34.81
N LYS A 7 -13.30 -29.72 34.21
CA LYS A 7 -13.51 -29.88 32.78
C LYS A 7 -13.85 -28.55 32.09
N PHE A 8 -13.00 -28.12 31.17
CA PHE A 8 -13.14 -26.94 30.41
C PHE A 8 -13.50 -27.27 28.97
N LEU A 9 -14.61 -26.74 28.48
CA LEU A 9 -14.98 -26.84 27.07
C LEU A 9 -14.77 -25.48 26.40
N ILE A 10 -14.26 -25.52 25.17
CA ILE A 10 -13.98 -24.33 24.36
C ILE A 10 -14.61 -24.53 23.00
N VAL A 11 -15.45 -23.58 22.56
CA VAL A 11 -16.13 -23.59 21.27
C VAL A 11 -15.47 -22.54 20.36
N GLY A 12 -14.83 -23.01 19.28
CA GLY A 12 -14.06 -22.22 18.31
C GLY A 12 -12.55 -22.30 18.56
N GLY A 13 -11.82 -22.70 17.54
CA GLY A 13 -10.40 -23.10 17.63
C GLY A 13 -9.40 -22.09 17.03
N VAL A 14 -9.78 -20.83 16.79
CA VAL A 14 -8.87 -19.85 16.18
C VAL A 14 -8.29 -18.90 17.25
N ALA A 15 -8.28 -17.60 17.05
CA ALA A 15 -7.55 -16.64 17.89
C ALA A 15 -7.91 -16.71 19.38
N GLY A 16 -9.19 -16.54 19.72
CA GLY A 16 -9.66 -16.53 21.11
C GLY A 16 -9.58 -17.89 21.78
N GLY A 17 -10.20 -18.91 21.18
CA GLY A 17 -10.32 -20.22 21.78
C GLY A 17 -9.01 -20.99 21.92
N ALA A 18 -8.19 -21.05 20.85
CA ALA A 18 -6.90 -21.74 20.89
C ALA A 18 -5.95 -21.08 21.91
N THR A 19 -5.91 -19.73 21.94
CA THR A 19 -5.09 -18.99 22.91
C THR A 19 -5.54 -19.26 24.36
N ALA A 20 -6.86 -19.27 24.62
CA ALA A 20 -7.41 -19.56 25.93
C ALA A 20 -7.13 -21.01 26.36
N ALA A 21 -7.35 -21.99 25.47
CA ALA A 21 -7.07 -23.40 25.73
C ALA A 21 -5.61 -23.64 26.13
N ALA A 22 -4.67 -23.10 25.36
CA ALA A 22 -3.26 -23.17 25.66
C ALA A 22 -2.89 -22.46 26.97
N ARG A 23 -3.58 -21.35 27.31
CA ARG A 23 -3.36 -20.62 28.58
C ARG A 23 -3.91 -21.40 29.75
N ILE A 24 -5.10 -21.99 29.70
CA ILE A 24 -5.70 -22.82 30.73
C ILE A 24 -4.74 -23.97 31.05
N ARG A 25 -4.21 -24.69 30.06
CA ARG A 25 -3.24 -25.76 30.26
C ARG A 25 -1.98 -25.31 30.99
N ARG A 26 -1.43 -24.17 30.66
CA ARG A 26 -0.26 -23.61 31.36
C ARG A 26 -0.52 -23.28 32.84
N MET A 27 -1.79 -23.12 33.22
CA MET A 27 -2.17 -22.82 34.60
C MET A 27 -2.59 -24.06 35.40
N THR A 28 -3.05 -25.11 34.74
CA THR A 28 -3.49 -26.35 35.38
C THR A 28 -3.23 -27.55 34.47
N GLU A 29 -2.31 -28.45 34.92
CA GLU A 29 -2.00 -29.71 34.21
C GLU A 29 -3.06 -30.78 34.39
N ASP A 30 -3.81 -30.74 35.48
CA ASP A 30 -4.78 -31.79 35.84
C ASP A 30 -6.15 -31.63 35.20
N ALA A 31 -6.41 -30.49 34.55
CA ALA A 31 -7.68 -30.22 33.93
C ALA A 31 -7.93 -31.05 32.65
N GLU A 32 -9.16 -31.47 32.46
CA GLU A 32 -9.64 -31.96 31.16
C GLU A 32 -10.03 -30.73 30.28
N ILE A 33 -9.42 -30.60 29.10
CA ILE A 33 -9.67 -29.49 28.18
C ILE A 33 -10.06 -30.06 26.82
N ILE A 34 -11.26 -29.72 26.37
CA ILE A 34 -11.76 -30.12 25.07
C ILE A 34 -12.00 -28.85 24.23
N LEU A 35 -11.44 -28.81 23.02
CA LEU A 35 -11.63 -27.74 22.07
C LEU A 35 -12.42 -28.25 20.86
N PHE A 36 -13.58 -27.68 20.62
CA PHE A 36 -14.45 -27.99 19.48
C PHE A 36 -14.26 -26.95 18.39
N GLU A 37 -14.01 -27.40 17.17
CA GLU A 37 -13.97 -26.59 15.97
C GLU A 37 -14.84 -27.25 14.89
N LYS A 38 -15.79 -26.45 14.35
CA LYS A 38 -16.67 -26.93 13.27
C LYS A 38 -15.94 -27.14 11.95
N GLY A 39 -14.86 -26.39 11.70
CA GLY A 39 -14.01 -26.51 10.53
C GLY A 39 -12.94 -27.60 10.68
N GLU A 40 -12.09 -27.71 9.68
CA GLU A 40 -10.98 -28.66 9.66
C GLU A 40 -9.76 -28.17 10.43
N HIS A 41 -9.59 -26.86 10.52
CA HIS A 41 -8.35 -26.22 10.93
C HIS A 41 -8.55 -25.34 12.16
N ILE A 42 -7.58 -25.40 13.07
CA ILE A 42 -7.47 -24.51 14.22
C ILE A 42 -6.26 -23.61 14.05
N SER A 43 -6.17 -22.55 14.83
CA SER A 43 -4.93 -21.74 14.99
C SER A 43 -4.25 -21.38 13.66
N TYR A 44 -5.00 -20.87 12.71
CA TYR A 44 -4.49 -20.41 11.42
C TYR A 44 -4.46 -18.87 11.32
N ALA A 45 -3.59 -18.37 10.43
CA ALA A 45 -3.41 -16.94 10.15
C ALA A 45 -4.57 -16.40 9.31
N ASN A 46 -5.68 -16.03 9.96
CA ASN A 46 -6.88 -15.51 9.29
C ASN A 46 -6.57 -14.28 8.42
N CYS A 47 -5.71 -13.36 8.92
CA CYS A 47 -5.29 -12.18 8.17
C CYS A 47 -4.29 -12.48 7.03
N GLY A 48 -3.77 -13.72 6.94
CA GLY A 48 -2.91 -14.17 5.86
C GLY A 48 -3.64 -14.66 4.60
N LEU A 49 -4.94 -14.89 4.71
CA LEU A 49 -5.75 -15.50 3.65
C LEU A 49 -5.74 -14.68 2.33
N PRO A 50 -5.93 -13.35 2.33
CA PRO A 50 -5.83 -12.54 1.13
C PRO A 50 -4.46 -12.64 0.45
N TYR A 51 -3.39 -12.60 1.24
CA TYR A 51 -2.00 -12.65 0.75
C TYR A 51 -1.63 -14.02 0.16
N TYR A 52 -2.23 -15.11 0.67
CA TYR A 52 -2.09 -16.42 0.05
C TYR A 52 -2.88 -16.50 -1.28
N ILE A 53 -4.07 -15.90 -1.36
CA ILE A 53 -4.84 -15.83 -2.62
C ILE A 53 -4.03 -15.09 -3.68
N GLY A 54 -3.42 -13.95 -3.35
CA GLY A 54 -2.59 -13.14 -4.26
C GLY A 54 -1.21 -13.72 -4.56
N GLY A 55 -0.78 -14.78 -3.87
CA GLY A 55 0.53 -15.41 -4.09
C GLY A 55 1.69 -14.75 -3.35
N VAL A 56 1.46 -13.76 -2.50
CA VAL A 56 2.47 -13.17 -1.61
C VAL A 56 2.94 -14.19 -0.57
N ILE A 57 1.99 -14.95 -0.01
CA ILE A 57 2.27 -16.17 0.73
C ILE A 57 2.13 -17.32 -0.26
N GLU A 58 3.24 -17.91 -0.65
CA GLU A 58 3.27 -18.97 -1.67
C GLU A 58 2.83 -20.33 -1.13
N ASP A 59 3.28 -20.64 0.08
CA ASP A 59 3.06 -21.93 0.72
C ASP A 59 1.83 -21.88 1.64
N ARG A 60 0.82 -22.73 1.32
CA ARG A 60 -0.41 -22.87 2.08
C ARG A 60 -0.17 -23.26 3.54
N ASP A 61 0.85 -24.08 3.79
CA ASP A 61 1.11 -24.59 5.13
C ASP A 61 1.59 -23.51 6.09
N ARG A 62 2.12 -22.39 5.57
CA ARG A 62 2.47 -21.19 6.36
C ARG A 62 1.25 -20.48 6.97
N LEU A 63 0.06 -20.78 6.49
CA LEU A 63 -1.17 -20.27 7.12
C LEU A 63 -1.45 -20.91 8.46
N PHE A 64 -0.93 -22.11 8.72
CA PHE A 64 -1.19 -22.84 9.94
C PHE A 64 -0.14 -22.53 11.01
N VAL A 65 -0.57 -21.82 12.06
CA VAL A 65 0.29 -21.56 13.23
C VAL A 65 0.51 -22.86 14.02
N GLN A 66 -0.54 -23.68 14.13
CA GLN A 66 -0.51 -25.01 14.71
C GLN A 66 -1.49 -25.95 13.99
N THR A 67 -1.12 -27.21 13.81
CA THR A 67 -2.10 -28.24 13.42
C THR A 67 -2.86 -28.77 14.63
N PRO A 68 -4.04 -29.36 14.48
CA PRO A 68 -4.82 -29.97 15.57
C PRO A 68 -4.02 -30.99 16.37
N GLU A 69 -3.27 -31.87 15.68
CA GLU A 69 -2.47 -32.93 16.28
C GLU A 69 -1.26 -32.37 17.06
N ALA A 70 -0.56 -31.40 16.47
CA ALA A 70 0.60 -30.76 17.13
C ALA A 70 0.16 -29.94 18.35
N PHE A 71 -0.97 -29.24 18.25
CA PHE A 71 -1.55 -28.46 19.34
C PHE A 71 -2.04 -29.36 20.47
N GLY A 72 -2.80 -30.40 20.16
CA GLY A 72 -3.32 -31.39 21.10
C GLY A 72 -2.20 -32.08 21.86
N ARG A 73 -1.17 -32.54 21.15
CA ARG A 73 0.00 -33.22 21.79
C ARG A 73 0.82 -32.26 22.66
N ARG A 74 1.08 -31.02 22.16
CA ARG A 74 1.90 -30.05 22.89
C ARG A 74 1.26 -29.58 24.19
N PHE A 75 -0.04 -29.37 24.16
CA PHE A 75 -0.79 -28.83 25.30
C PHE A 75 -1.67 -29.86 26.02
N ASN A 76 -1.59 -31.14 25.68
CA ASN A 76 -2.46 -32.17 26.23
C ASN A 76 -3.95 -31.74 26.25
N ILE A 77 -4.45 -31.33 25.07
CA ILE A 77 -5.82 -30.85 24.82
C ILE A 77 -6.48 -31.82 23.85
N ASP A 78 -7.71 -32.24 24.14
CA ASP A 78 -8.55 -33.00 23.22
C ASP A 78 -9.11 -32.01 22.16
N VAL A 79 -8.53 -32.03 20.97
CA VAL A 79 -8.91 -31.15 19.86
C VAL A 79 -9.82 -31.90 18.92
N ARG A 80 -11.08 -31.49 18.86
CA ARG A 80 -12.10 -32.10 18.00
C ARG A 80 -12.49 -31.16 16.87
N THR A 81 -11.86 -31.32 15.74
CA THR A 81 -12.22 -30.62 14.50
C THR A 81 -13.43 -31.29 13.85
N ARG A 82 -14.08 -30.63 12.89
CA ARG A 82 -15.31 -31.07 12.23
C ARG A 82 -16.40 -31.48 13.23
N SER A 83 -16.43 -30.78 14.37
CA SER A 83 -17.29 -31.05 15.52
C SER A 83 -18.00 -29.76 15.93
N GLU A 84 -19.24 -29.62 15.48
CA GLU A 84 -20.05 -28.43 15.75
C GLU A 84 -20.82 -28.58 17.05
N VAL A 85 -20.65 -27.62 17.96
CA VAL A 85 -21.54 -27.48 19.12
C VAL A 85 -22.83 -26.84 18.63
N THR A 86 -23.93 -27.60 18.69
CA THR A 86 -25.24 -27.21 18.14
C THR A 86 -26.20 -26.70 19.21
N ALA A 87 -26.03 -27.08 20.47
CA ALA A 87 -26.86 -26.63 21.58
C ALA A 87 -26.06 -26.55 22.91
N ILE A 88 -26.51 -25.70 23.80
CA ILE A 88 -26.01 -25.58 25.19
C ILE A 88 -27.21 -25.68 26.13
N ASP A 89 -27.14 -26.65 27.06
CA ASP A 89 -28.03 -26.71 28.23
C ASP A 89 -27.24 -26.13 29.43
N ALA A 90 -27.48 -24.85 29.71
CA ALA A 90 -26.75 -24.14 30.77
C ALA A 90 -27.12 -24.69 32.17
N ALA A 91 -28.38 -25.09 32.38
CA ALA A 91 -28.84 -25.65 33.65
C ALA A 91 -28.21 -27.02 33.96
N ALA A 92 -28.10 -27.89 32.96
CA ALA A 92 -27.47 -29.19 33.06
C ALA A 92 -25.94 -29.15 32.87
N ARG A 93 -25.36 -27.96 32.52
CA ARG A 93 -23.94 -27.77 32.17
C ARG A 93 -23.45 -28.76 31.13
N LYS A 94 -24.18 -28.83 30.00
CA LYS A 94 -23.91 -29.74 28.88
C LYS A 94 -23.94 -29.00 27.56
N VAL A 95 -23.12 -29.48 26.62
CA VAL A 95 -23.23 -29.10 25.23
C VAL A 95 -23.60 -30.30 24.39
N THR A 96 -24.37 -30.10 23.31
CA THR A 96 -24.60 -31.10 22.27
C THR A 96 -23.66 -30.82 21.12
N VAL A 97 -22.96 -31.87 20.67
CA VAL A 97 -21.97 -31.82 19.61
C VAL A 97 -22.40 -32.67 18.45
N ARG A 98 -22.36 -32.11 17.23
CA ARG A 98 -22.60 -32.83 15.98
C ARG A 98 -21.28 -33.02 15.24
N THR A 99 -20.94 -34.25 14.92
CA THR A 99 -19.77 -34.59 14.12
C THR A 99 -20.08 -34.53 12.60
N ALA A 100 -19.06 -34.57 11.77
CA ALA A 100 -19.20 -34.49 10.30
C ALA A 100 -20.02 -35.65 9.70
N ASP A 101 -20.05 -36.83 10.36
CA ASP A 101 -20.89 -37.98 9.98
C ASP A 101 -22.35 -37.89 10.48
N GLY A 102 -22.69 -36.72 11.07
CA GLY A 102 -24.05 -36.41 11.53
C GLY A 102 -24.43 -37.03 12.89
N LYS A 103 -23.49 -37.70 13.59
CA LYS A 103 -23.75 -38.21 14.93
C LYS A 103 -23.78 -37.10 15.93
N GLU A 104 -24.71 -37.20 16.90
CA GLU A 104 -24.79 -36.29 18.02
C GLU A 104 -24.41 -36.98 19.33
N TYR A 105 -23.68 -36.27 20.16
CA TYR A 105 -23.34 -36.67 21.54
C TYR A 105 -23.32 -35.47 22.44
N SER A 106 -23.27 -35.70 23.78
CA SER A 106 -23.23 -34.64 24.76
C SER A 106 -21.93 -34.65 25.55
N GLU A 107 -21.44 -33.49 25.89
CA GLU A 107 -20.30 -33.30 26.83
C GLU A 107 -20.70 -32.36 27.96
N CYS A 108 -20.31 -32.77 29.21
CA CYS A 108 -20.50 -31.93 30.37
C CYS A 108 -19.32 -30.99 30.58
N TYR A 109 -19.53 -29.86 31.27
CA TYR A 109 -18.47 -28.90 31.59
C TYR A 109 -18.60 -28.36 33.04
N ASP A 110 -17.45 -27.96 33.62
CA ASP A 110 -17.43 -27.07 34.77
C ASP A 110 -17.44 -25.61 34.33
N LYS A 111 -16.70 -25.30 33.28
CA LYS A 111 -16.67 -23.97 32.62
C LYS A 111 -16.66 -24.13 31.09
N LEU A 112 -17.41 -23.25 30.45
CA LEU A 112 -17.55 -23.21 29.00
C LEU A 112 -17.06 -21.87 28.46
N LEU A 113 -16.22 -21.88 27.42
CA LEU A 113 -15.81 -20.69 26.68
C LEU A 113 -16.41 -20.67 25.28
N LEU A 114 -17.11 -19.60 24.93
CA LEU A 114 -17.62 -19.34 23.60
C LEU A 114 -16.67 -18.38 22.84
N SER A 115 -16.12 -18.85 21.74
CA SER A 115 -15.27 -18.07 20.80
C SER A 115 -15.67 -18.35 19.35
N PRO A 116 -16.97 -18.22 18.98
CA PRO A 116 -17.47 -18.61 17.66
C PRO A 116 -17.07 -17.59 16.58
N GLY A 117 -16.59 -16.40 16.95
CA GLY A 117 -16.16 -15.34 16.05
C GLY A 117 -17.32 -14.63 15.35
N ALA A 118 -17.11 -14.23 14.11
CA ALA A 118 -18.10 -13.58 13.26
C ALA A 118 -18.22 -14.27 11.91
N SER A 119 -19.34 -14.05 11.23
CA SER A 119 -19.61 -14.59 9.90
C SER A 119 -19.76 -13.44 8.89
N PRO A 120 -19.32 -13.61 7.62
CA PRO A 120 -19.56 -12.63 6.56
C PRO A 120 -21.06 -12.36 6.41
N VAL A 121 -21.40 -11.11 6.10
CA VAL A 121 -22.77 -10.74 5.75
C VAL A 121 -23.00 -11.14 4.30
N VAL A 122 -24.02 -11.97 4.07
CA VAL A 122 -24.53 -12.33 2.74
C VAL A 122 -25.95 -11.85 2.66
N PRO A 123 -26.26 -10.82 1.85
CA PRO A 123 -27.61 -10.29 1.70
C PRO A 123 -28.45 -11.23 0.81
N PRO A 124 -29.77 -11.28 0.98
CA PRO A 124 -30.65 -12.07 0.12
C PRO A 124 -30.88 -11.35 -1.22
N LEU A 125 -29.90 -11.40 -2.11
CA LEU A 125 -29.97 -10.82 -3.45
C LEU A 125 -30.17 -11.91 -4.50
N ASP A 126 -30.89 -11.58 -5.58
CA ASP A 126 -31.06 -12.49 -6.71
C ASP A 126 -29.70 -12.86 -7.32
N GLY A 127 -29.49 -14.13 -7.63
CA GLY A 127 -28.26 -14.63 -8.21
C GLY A 127 -27.05 -14.72 -7.26
N ILE A 128 -27.20 -14.49 -5.95
CA ILE A 128 -26.12 -14.48 -4.97
C ILE A 128 -25.37 -15.81 -4.86
N ASP A 129 -26.04 -16.92 -5.17
CA ASP A 129 -25.48 -18.29 -5.12
C ASP A 129 -24.83 -18.72 -6.44
N SER A 130 -24.69 -17.82 -7.43
CA SER A 130 -24.05 -18.11 -8.71
C SER A 130 -22.57 -18.51 -8.52
N GLU A 131 -22.10 -19.38 -9.42
CA GLU A 131 -20.68 -19.78 -9.42
C GLU A 131 -19.77 -18.56 -9.69
N GLY A 132 -18.65 -18.45 -8.97
CA GLY A 132 -17.74 -17.31 -9.07
C GLY A 132 -18.02 -16.19 -8.06
N ILE A 133 -19.08 -16.31 -7.24
CA ILE A 133 -19.36 -15.39 -6.13
C ILE A 133 -18.85 -16.01 -4.82
N PHE A 134 -18.02 -15.26 -4.09
CA PHE A 134 -17.35 -15.75 -2.90
C PHE A 134 -17.46 -14.78 -1.72
N THR A 135 -17.36 -15.34 -0.52
CA THR A 135 -16.98 -14.66 0.70
C THR A 135 -15.63 -15.20 1.17
N LEU A 136 -14.90 -14.44 1.99
CA LEU A 136 -13.64 -14.87 2.56
C LEU A 136 -13.70 -14.83 4.09
N ARG A 137 -13.65 -16.02 4.72
CA ARG A 137 -13.69 -16.14 6.19
C ARG A 137 -12.65 -17.09 6.75
N ASN A 138 -12.37 -18.20 6.07
CA ASN A 138 -11.52 -19.27 6.57
C ASN A 138 -10.67 -19.90 5.46
N VAL A 139 -9.84 -20.89 5.83
CA VAL A 139 -8.96 -21.57 4.88
C VAL A 139 -9.74 -22.29 3.77
N SER A 140 -10.89 -22.89 4.08
CA SER A 140 -11.71 -23.58 3.06
C SER A 140 -12.26 -22.62 2.01
N ASP A 141 -12.65 -21.40 2.41
CA ASP A 141 -13.06 -20.35 1.44
C ASP A 141 -11.87 -19.95 0.56
N THR A 142 -10.69 -19.79 1.15
CA THR A 142 -9.47 -19.47 0.43
C THR A 142 -9.11 -20.54 -0.59
N ASP A 143 -9.21 -21.82 -0.20
CA ASP A 143 -8.96 -22.95 -1.09
C ASP A 143 -9.97 -22.99 -2.24
N ARG A 144 -11.25 -22.65 -1.99
CA ARG A 144 -12.28 -22.53 -3.03
C ARG A 144 -11.92 -21.42 -4.02
N ILE A 145 -11.57 -20.23 -3.52
CA ILE A 145 -11.21 -19.10 -4.38
C ILE A 145 -9.98 -19.44 -5.22
N LYS A 146 -8.91 -19.97 -4.61
CA LYS A 146 -7.70 -20.35 -5.34
C LYS A 146 -7.96 -21.43 -6.40
N ARG A 147 -8.77 -22.44 -6.07
CA ARG A 147 -9.16 -23.48 -7.03
C ARG A 147 -9.96 -22.89 -8.20
N TYR A 148 -10.89 -21.99 -7.90
CA TYR A 148 -11.64 -21.30 -8.94
C TYR A 148 -10.71 -20.50 -9.86
N MET A 149 -9.81 -19.68 -9.30
CA MET A 149 -8.84 -18.91 -10.07
C MET A 149 -7.86 -19.77 -10.88
N SER A 150 -7.60 -21.01 -10.45
CA SER A 150 -6.74 -21.94 -11.18
C SER A 150 -7.47 -22.62 -12.35
N ASN A 151 -8.77 -22.83 -12.21
CA ASN A 151 -9.59 -23.53 -13.20
C ASN A 151 -10.21 -22.56 -14.22
N HIS A 152 -10.40 -21.29 -13.86
CA HIS A 152 -11.02 -20.26 -14.66
C HIS A 152 -10.05 -19.11 -14.91
N LYS A 153 -10.12 -18.49 -16.06
CA LYS A 153 -9.31 -17.32 -16.40
C LYS A 153 -9.94 -16.06 -15.79
N VAL A 154 -9.60 -15.74 -14.54
CA VAL A 154 -10.08 -14.54 -13.86
C VAL A 154 -9.33 -13.32 -14.37
N ARG A 155 -9.96 -12.55 -15.23
CA ARG A 155 -9.42 -11.27 -15.76
C ARG A 155 -10.04 -10.07 -15.07
N ARG A 156 -11.30 -10.16 -14.67
CA ARG A 156 -12.11 -9.10 -14.09
C ARG A 156 -12.64 -9.55 -12.75
N ALA A 157 -12.26 -8.85 -11.71
CA ALA A 157 -12.72 -9.13 -10.35
C ALA A 157 -13.50 -7.93 -9.81
N VAL A 158 -14.69 -8.16 -9.31
CA VAL A 158 -15.52 -7.16 -8.64
C VAL A 158 -15.54 -7.45 -7.14
N ILE A 159 -15.17 -6.45 -6.35
CA ILE A 159 -15.19 -6.51 -4.91
C ILE A 159 -16.34 -5.65 -4.41
N VAL A 160 -17.31 -6.26 -3.77
CA VAL A 160 -18.44 -5.56 -3.17
C VAL A 160 -18.13 -5.30 -1.70
N GLY A 161 -17.86 -4.04 -1.39
CA GLY A 161 -17.47 -3.54 -0.08
C GLY A 161 -16.01 -3.08 0.00
N GLY A 162 -15.80 -1.80 0.30
CA GLY A 162 -14.51 -1.11 0.38
C GLY A 162 -13.89 -1.09 1.79
N GLY A 163 -14.15 -2.12 2.62
CA GLY A 163 -13.54 -2.28 3.93
C GLY A 163 -12.13 -2.88 3.88
N PHE A 164 -11.55 -3.22 5.05
CA PHE A 164 -10.20 -3.81 5.16
C PHE A 164 -10.02 -5.03 4.26
N ILE A 165 -10.87 -6.04 4.42
CA ILE A 165 -10.79 -7.30 3.65
C ILE A 165 -10.96 -7.03 2.15
N GLY A 166 -11.89 -6.12 1.78
CA GLY A 166 -12.14 -5.78 0.38
C GLY A 166 -10.92 -5.13 -0.27
N LEU A 167 -10.25 -4.20 0.39
CA LEU A 167 -9.06 -3.53 -0.16
C LEU A 167 -7.83 -4.42 -0.18
N GLU A 168 -7.62 -5.26 0.84
CA GLU A 168 -6.56 -6.28 0.82
C GLU A 168 -6.78 -7.27 -0.34
N MET A 169 -8.03 -7.69 -0.58
CA MET A 169 -8.34 -8.55 -1.73
C MET A 169 -8.21 -7.82 -3.06
N ALA A 170 -8.52 -6.52 -3.12
CA ALA A 170 -8.31 -5.70 -4.31
C ALA A 170 -6.83 -5.68 -4.72
N GLU A 171 -5.94 -5.43 -3.77
CA GLU A 171 -4.49 -5.50 -3.99
C GLU A 171 -4.06 -6.89 -4.47
N ASN A 172 -4.50 -7.94 -3.75
CA ASN A 172 -4.04 -9.30 -4.01
C ASN A 172 -4.59 -9.89 -5.32
N LEU A 173 -5.84 -9.61 -5.69
CA LEU A 173 -6.39 -10.02 -7.00
C LEU A 173 -5.74 -9.26 -8.15
N LYS A 174 -5.44 -7.98 -7.96
CA LYS A 174 -4.68 -7.21 -8.95
C LYS A 174 -3.25 -7.73 -9.10
N HIS A 175 -2.60 -8.09 -8.00
CA HIS A 175 -1.27 -8.72 -8.01
C HIS A 175 -1.30 -10.07 -8.74
N ALA A 176 -2.40 -10.83 -8.62
CA ALA A 176 -2.64 -12.06 -9.37
C ALA A 176 -2.96 -11.83 -10.86
N GLY A 177 -3.04 -10.57 -11.34
CA GLY A 177 -3.19 -10.19 -12.75
C GLY A 177 -4.60 -9.81 -13.17
N ALA A 178 -5.58 -9.73 -12.28
CA ALA A 178 -6.93 -9.29 -12.61
C ALA A 178 -7.05 -7.77 -12.70
N GLN A 179 -7.92 -7.27 -13.56
CA GLN A 179 -8.50 -5.94 -13.44
C GLN A 179 -9.47 -5.93 -12.26
N VAL A 180 -9.42 -4.91 -11.42
CA VAL A 180 -10.21 -4.88 -10.19
C VAL A 180 -11.13 -3.68 -10.15
N ALA A 181 -12.39 -3.92 -9.81
CA ALA A 181 -13.36 -2.90 -9.44
C ALA A 181 -13.78 -3.07 -7.98
N VAL A 182 -13.83 -1.97 -7.24
CA VAL A 182 -14.38 -1.91 -5.88
C VAL A 182 -15.70 -1.15 -5.92
N VAL A 183 -16.76 -1.80 -5.46
CA VAL A 183 -18.11 -1.26 -5.38
C VAL A 183 -18.46 -1.01 -3.92
N GLU A 184 -18.77 0.22 -3.56
CA GLU A 184 -19.08 0.62 -2.18
C GLU A 184 -20.37 1.44 -2.14
N MET A 185 -21.29 1.06 -1.27
CA MET A 185 -22.57 1.74 -1.10
C MET A 185 -22.39 3.12 -0.45
N ALA A 186 -21.38 3.29 0.38
CA ALA A 186 -21.05 4.57 0.97
C ALA A 186 -20.28 5.47 -0.01
N ASN A 187 -20.16 6.73 0.33
CA ASN A 187 -19.37 7.70 -0.43
C ASN A 187 -17.85 7.56 -0.23
N GLN A 188 -17.42 6.55 0.50
CA GLN A 188 -15.99 6.32 0.78
C GLN A 188 -15.67 4.85 1.07
N VAL A 189 -14.45 4.43 0.73
CA VAL A 189 -13.84 3.21 1.25
C VAL A 189 -13.32 3.43 2.68
N MET A 190 -12.88 2.38 3.37
CA MET A 190 -12.29 2.43 4.70
C MET A 190 -13.19 3.16 5.71
N ALA A 191 -14.34 2.57 5.98
CA ALA A 191 -15.32 3.13 6.94
C ALA A 191 -14.75 3.56 8.32
N PRO A 192 -13.67 3.00 8.89
CA PRO A 192 -13.11 3.47 10.16
C PRO A 192 -12.46 4.85 10.13
N ILE A 193 -12.13 5.42 8.97
CA ILE A 193 -11.50 6.75 8.86
C ILE A 193 -12.48 7.79 8.31
N ASP A 194 -12.19 9.08 8.54
CA ASP A 194 -12.98 10.18 8.01
C ASP A 194 -12.78 10.36 6.50
N TYR A 195 -13.77 10.97 5.84
CA TYR A 195 -13.77 11.15 4.39
C TYR A 195 -12.50 11.83 3.84
N SER A 196 -11.99 12.88 4.53
CA SER A 196 -10.77 13.56 4.06
C SER A 196 -9.52 12.67 4.07
N MET A 197 -9.50 11.65 4.91
CA MET A 197 -8.44 10.65 4.96
C MET A 197 -8.70 9.54 3.93
N ALA A 198 -9.95 9.10 3.79
CA ALA A 198 -10.36 8.13 2.76
C ALA A 198 -10.15 8.65 1.34
N ALA A 199 -10.30 9.95 1.11
CA ALA A 199 -10.05 10.58 -0.20
C ALA A 199 -8.61 10.39 -0.70
N ILE A 200 -7.63 10.33 0.21
CA ILE A 200 -6.24 10.00 -0.13
C ILE A 200 -6.14 8.55 -0.61
N VAL A 201 -6.88 7.65 0.03
CA VAL A 201 -6.94 6.23 -0.37
C VAL A 201 -7.63 6.09 -1.72
N HIS A 202 -8.69 6.86 -1.99
CA HIS A 202 -9.37 6.86 -3.30
C HIS A 202 -8.42 7.25 -4.43
N ASP A 203 -7.67 8.37 -4.26
CA ASP A 203 -6.70 8.83 -5.24
C ASP A 203 -5.62 7.75 -5.49
N HIS A 204 -5.11 7.12 -4.42
CA HIS A 204 -4.13 6.05 -4.54
C HIS A 204 -4.68 4.81 -5.27
N LEU A 205 -5.89 4.37 -4.96
CA LEU A 205 -6.54 3.25 -5.65
C LEU A 205 -6.71 3.53 -7.15
N GLN A 206 -7.09 4.77 -7.52
CA GLN A 206 -7.18 5.17 -8.92
C GLN A 206 -5.82 5.19 -9.62
N GLN A 207 -4.76 5.67 -8.94
CA GLN A 207 -3.38 5.61 -9.45
C GLN A 207 -2.92 4.15 -9.66
N GLN A 208 -3.40 3.24 -8.84
CA GLN A 208 -3.19 1.80 -9.00
C GLN A 208 -4.12 1.16 -10.05
N ASN A 209 -4.86 1.95 -10.83
CA ASN A 209 -5.84 1.47 -11.82
C ASN A 209 -6.90 0.52 -11.23
N VAL A 210 -7.35 0.78 -10.00
CA VAL A 210 -8.54 0.15 -9.42
C VAL A 210 -9.74 1.01 -9.76
N LYS A 211 -10.76 0.42 -10.37
CA LYS A 211 -12.01 1.12 -10.71
C LYS A 211 -12.84 1.30 -9.43
N LEU A 212 -13.20 2.53 -9.07
CA LEU A 212 -13.99 2.83 -7.88
C LEU A 212 -15.42 3.19 -8.24
N TYR A 213 -16.37 2.45 -7.72
CA TYR A 213 -17.82 2.68 -7.81
C TYR A 213 -18.34 3.00 -6.41
N LEU A 214 -18.26 4.28 -6.02
CA LEU A 214 -18.79 4.78 -4.75
C LEU A 214 -20.25 5.19 -4.89
N GLU A 215 -21.00 5.17 -3.78
CA GLU A 215 -22.44 5.45 -3.72
C GLU A 215 -23.24 4.49 -4.63
N GLN A 216 -22.73 3.27 -4.85
CA GLN A 216 -23.34 2.24 -5.66
C GLN A 216 -23.75 1.04 -4.81
N ALA A 217 -25.04 0.76 -4.80
CA ALA A 217 -25.59 -0.42 -4.12
C ALA A 217 -25.83 -1.53 -5.14
N VAL A 218 -25.29 -2.71 -4.88
CA VAL A 218 -25.59 -3.92 -5.66
C VAL A 218 -27.03 -4.34 -5.35
N GLU A 219 -27.82 -4.63 -6.37
CA GLU A 219 -29.20 -5.12 -6.24
C GLU A 219 -29.38 -6.59 -6.62
N GLY A 220 -28.42 -7.16 -7.39
CA GLY A 220 -28.49 -8.56 -7.80
C GLY A 220 -27.34 -8.95 -8.71
N PHE A 221 -27.37 -10.22 -9.09
CA PHE A 221 -26.41 -10.84 -10.00
C PHE A 221 -27.14 -11.65 -11.04
N SER A 222 -26.60 -11.71 -12.26
CA SER A 222 -27.02 -12.66 -13.28
C SER A 222 -25.80 -13.39 -13.84
N GLN A 223 -26.02 -14.53 -14.46
CA GLN A 223 -24.97 -15.35 -15.04
C GLN A 223 -25.40 -15.86 -16.42
N GLU A 224 -24.60 -15.58 -17.44
CA GLU A 224 -24.73 -16.18 -18.78
C GLU A 224 -23.47 -17.00 -19.08
N GLY A 225 -23.62 -18.34 -19.10
CA GLY A 225 -22.48 -19.24 -19.21
C GLY A 225 -21.51 -19.08 -18.01
N GLU A 226 -20.25 -18.73 -18.28
CA GLU A 226 -19.24 -18.47 -17.24
C GLU A 226 -19.14 -16.99 -16.86
N GLU A 227 -19.83 -16.09 -17.57
CA GLU A 227 -19.76 -14.65 -17.31
C GLU A 227 -20.79 -14.23 -16.26
N LEU A 228 -20.31 -13.61 -15.19
CA LEU A 228 -21.13 -12.96 -14.16
C LEU A 228 -21.40 -11.52 -14.52
N GLU A 229 -22.58 -11.04 -14.21
CA GLU A 229 -22.94 -9.65 -14.30
C GLU A 229 -23.45 -9.14 -12.94
N VAL A 230 -22.86 -8.06 -12.46
CA VAL A 230 -23.19 -7.41 -11.18
C VAL A 230 -24.08 -6.21 -11.47
N HIS A 231 -25.32 -6.21 -10.99
CA HIS A 231 -26.31 -5.16 -11.24
C HIS A 231 -26.36 -4.16 -10.09
N PHE A 232 -26.34 -2.87 -10.40
CA PHE A 232 -26.45 -1.80 -9.43
C PHE A 232 -27.83 -1.15 -9.48
N LYS A 233 -28.30 -0.66 -8.33
CA LYS A 233 -29.55 0.12 -8.24
C LYS A 233 -29.60 1.35 -9.14
N SER A 234 -28.44 1.87 -9.55
CA SER A 234 -28.34 2.98 -10.51
C SER A 234 -28.63 2.58 -11.96
N GLY A 235 -28.82 1.32 -12.26
CA GLY A 235 -28.98 0.78 -13.60
C GLY A 235 -27.67 0.47 -14.33
N ILE A 236 -26.53 0.66 -13.67
CA ILE A 236 -25.22 0.25 -14.19
C ILE A 236 -25.03 -1.23 -13.93
N SER A 237 -24.41 -1.94 -14.86
CA SER A 237 -23.95 -3.32 -14.64
C SER A 237 -22.46 -3.47 -14.95
N LEU A 238 -21.83 -4.45 -14.31
CA LEU A 238 -20.43 -4.81 -14.52
C LEU A 238 -20.30 -6.30 -14.78
N LYS A 239 -19.66 -6.64 -15.88
CA LYS A 239 -19.26 -8.01 -16.18
C LYS A 239 -18.07 -8.40 -15.34
N ALA A 240 -18.09 -9.59 -14.75
CA ALA A 240 -17.05 -10.10 -13.88
C ALA A 240 -16.77 -11.58 -14.11
N ASP A 241 -15.55 -12.00 -13.87
CA ASP A 241 -15.18 -13.42 -13.84
C ASP A 241 -15.12 -13.95 -12.41
N LEU A 242 -15.01 -13.04 -11.43
CA LEU A 242 -15.03 -13.33 -9.99
C LEU A 242 -15.65 -12.17 -9.22
N VAL A 243 -16.53 -12.48 -8.27
CA VAL A 243 -17.10 -11.51 -7.34
C VAL A 243 -16.74 -11.90 -5.91
N LEU A 244 -16.23 -10.94 -5.14
CA LEU A 244 -16.00 -11.11 -3.71
C LEU A 244 -16.94 -10.22 -2.91
N LEU A 245 -17.74 -10.83 -2.03
CA LEU A 245 -18.60 -10.11 -1.09
C LEU A 245 -17.82 -9.79 0.20
N SER A 246 -17.59 -8.52 0.45
CA SER A 246 -16.86 -7.99 1.62
C SER A 246 -17.61 -6.85 2.29
N ILE A 247 -18.94 -6.98 2.39
CA ILE A 247 -19.85 -5.92 2.91
C ILE A 247 -19.97 -5.88 4.43
N GLY A 248 -19.05 -6.54 5.12
CA GLY A 248 -18.97 -6.57 6.57
C GLY A 248 -19.17 -7.96 7.16
N VAL A 249 -19.09 -8.01 8.48
CA VAL A 249 -19.22 -9.24 9.28
C VAL A 249 -20.26 -9.03 10.38
N ARG A 250 -20.85 -10.11 10.85
CA ARG A 250 -21.80 -10.13 11.95
C ARG A 250 -21.34 -11.12 13.01
N ALA A 251 -21.41 -10.72 14.29
CA ALA A 251 -21.11 -11.57 15.43
C ALA A 251 -21.92 -12.87 15.38
N GLU A 252 -21.25 -14.00 15.59
CA GLU A 252 -21.91 -15.32 15.62
C GLU A 252 -22.49 -15.57 17.00
N THR A 253 -23.77 -15.31 17.15
CA THR A 253 -24.48 -15.35 18.45
C THR A 253 -25.60 -16.40 18.54
N ARG A 254 -25.86 -17.13 17.46
CA ARG A 254 -26.99 -18.10 17.39
C ARG A 254 -26.96 -19.12 18.52
N LEU A 255 -25.77 -19.69 18.81
CA LEU A 255 -25.60 -20.68 19.88
C LEU A 255 -25.90 -20.08 21.26
N ALA A 256 -25.38 -18.88 21.54
CA ALA A 256 -25.61 -18.14 22.78
C ALA A 256 -27.09 -17.76 22.96
N GLN A 257 -27.71 -17.26 21.88
CA GLN A 257 -29.14 -16.90 21.87
C GLN A 257 -30.04 -18.10 22.13
N ALA A 258 -29.76 -19.24 21.47
CA ALA A 258 -30.51 -20.48 21.67
C ALA A 258 -30.39 -21.04 23.09
N ALA A 259 -29.23 -20.79 23.75
CA ALA A 259 -29.01 -21.16 25.15
C ALA A 259 -29.63 -20.17 26.16
N GLY A 260 -30.35 -19.13 25.70
CA GLY A 260 -30.95 -18.12 26.59
C GLY A 260 -29.96 -17.14 27.19
N LEU A 261 -28.71 -17.06 26.71
CA LEU A 261 -27.74 -16.07 27.15
C LEU A 261 -28.10 -14.66 26.69
N LYS A 262 -27.83 -13.67 27.53
CA LYS A 262 -28.10 -12.26 27.21
C LYS A 262 -27.27 -11.80 26.02
N LEU A 263 -27.93 -11.19 25.04
CA LEU A 263 -27.27 -10.42 23.98
C LEU A 263 -27.31 -8.92 24.33
N GLY A 264 -26.32 -8.19 23.87
CA GLY A 264 -26.27 -6.74 24.00
C GLY A 264 -27.08 -6.02 22.93
N ASP A 265 -27.05 -4.69 22.97
CA ASP A 265 -27.84 -3.81 22.07
C ASP A 265 -27.39 -3.90 20.62
N MET A 266 -26.10 -4.19 20.37
CA MET A 266 -25.53 -4.42 19.03
C MET A 266 -25.61 -5.89 18.58
N ARG A 267 -26.35 -6.72 19.33
CA ARG A 267 -26.56 -8.15 19.05
C ARG A 267 -25.32 -9.03 19.21
N GLY A 268 -24.29 -8.58 19.90
CA GLY A 268 -23.18 -9.38 20.38
C GLY A 268 -23.53 -10.15 21.66
N ILE A 269 -22.74 -11.16 22.03
CA ILE A 269 -22.89 -11.83 23.32
C ILE A 269 -22.49 -10.84 24.40
N TRP A 270 -23.42 -10.48 25.26
CA TRP A 270 -23.14 -9.59 26.39
C TRP A 270 -22.17 -10.27 27.37
N VAL A 271 -21.14 -9.56 27.78
CA VAL A 271 -20.20 -9.99 28.81
C VAL A 271 -19.98 -8.88 29.84
N ASN A 272 -19.67 -9.31 31.08
CA ASN A 272 -19.22 -8.41 32.13
C ASN A 272 -17.71 -8.11 31.98
N GLU A 273 -17.16 -7.35 32.93
CA GLU A 273 -15.73 -6.98 32.96
C GLU A 273 -14.76 -8.17 33.10
N TYR A 274 -15.25 -9.34 33.45
CA TYR A 274 -14.47 -10.57 33.55
C TYR A 274 -14.62 -11.48 32.32
N LEU A 275 -15.28 -11.01 31.27
CA LEU A 275 -15.63 -11.75 30.06
C LEU A 275 -16.61 -12.91 30.32
N GLN A 276 -17.34 -12.86 31.44
CA GLN A 276 -18.37 -13.81 31.82
C GLN A 276 -19.71 -13.37 31.21
N THR A 277 -20.47 -14.30 30.69
CA THR A 277 -21.81 -14.05 30.12
C THR A 277 -22.86 -13.84 31.25
N SER A 278 -24.15 -13.89 30.91
CA SER A 278 -25.22 -13.90 31.90
C SER A 278 -25.31 -15.20 32.72
N ASP A 279 -24.58 -16.25 32.32
CA ASP A 279 -24.40 -17.47 33.10
C ASP A 279 -23.01 -17.47 33.76
N GLU A 280 -22.94 -17.83 35.05
CA GLU A 280 -21.70 -17.80 35.84
C GLU A 280 -20.64 -18.82 35.41
N ASN A 281 -21.02 -19.85 34.63
CA ASN A 281 -20.13 -20.89 34.16
C ASN A 281 -19.78 -20.77 32.68
N ILE A 282 -20.37 -19.78 32.00
CA ILE A 282 -20.15 -19.53 30.58
C ILE A 282 -19.47 -18.19 30.36
N TYR A 283 -18.37 -18.21 29.63
CA TYR A 283 -17.58 -17.06 29.24
C TYR A 283 -17.61 -16.89 27.71
N ALA A 284 -17.32 -15.70 27.23
CA ALA A 284 -17.21 -15.46 25.79
C ALA A 284 -16.09 -14.46 25.44
N VAL A 285 -15.46 -14.64 24.27
CA VAL A 285 -14.35 -13.81 23.77
C VAL A 285 -14.39 -13.66 22.25
N GLY A 286 -13.62 -12.71 21.75
CA GLY A 286 -13.39 -12.46 20.32
C GLY A 286 -14.52 -11.67 19.66
N ASP A 287 -14.67 -11.85 18.35
CA ASP A 287 -15.58 -11.05 17.53
C ASP A 287 -17.06 -11.21 17.90
N ALA A 288 -17.40 -12.22 18.70
CA ALA A 288 -18.77 -12.51 19.07
C ALA A 288 -19.29 -11.66 20.25
N ILE A 289 -18.41 -11.00 21.01
CA ILE A 289 -18.81 -10.34 22.26
C ILE A 289 -19.10 -8.87 22.09
N GLU A 290 -20.00 -8.37 22.94
CA GLU A 290 -20.35 -6.96 23.11
C GLU A 290 -19.96 -6.48 24.51
N TYR A 291 -19.26 -5.36 24.56
CA TYR A 291 -18.80 -4.74 25.80
C TYR A 291 -18.83 -3.22 25.68
N PRO A 292 -18.75 -2.45 26.78
CA PRO A 292 -18.72 -0.99 26.72
C PRO A 292 -17.43 -0.47 26.07
N HIS A 293 -17.56 0.47 25.14
CA HIS A 293 -16.42 1.15 24.54
C HIS A 293 -15.67 2.01 25.59
N PRO A 294 -14.33 1.89 25.74
CA PRO A 294 -13.59 2.54 26.83
C PRO A 294 -13.71 4.07 26.90
N ILE A 295 -13.93 4.74 25.76
CA ILE A 295 -14.03 6.20 25.71
C ILE A 295 -15.45 6.68 25.98
N THR A 296 -16.47 5.96 25.45
CA THR A 296 -17.86 6.46 25.46
C THR A 296 -18.78 5.74 26.41
N GLY A 297 -18.36 4.57 26.92
CA GLY A 297 -19.21 3.68 27.70
C GLY A 297 -20.38 3.05 26.92
N LYS A 298 -20.56 3.38 25.63
CA LYS A 298 -21.64 2.84 24.79
C LYS A 298 -21.32 1.42 24.33
N PRO A 299 -22.34 0.61 24.01
CA PRO A 299 -22.14 -0.74 23.46
C PRO A 299 -21.20 -0.77 22.24
N TRP A 300 -20.31 -1.76 22.19
CA TRP A 300 -19.28 -1.86 21.16
C TRP A 300 -19.00 -3.29 20.74
N LEU A 301 -18.85 -3.50 19.43
CA LEU A 301 -18.34 -4.72 18.81
C LEU A 301 -16.98 -4.41 18.17
N ASN A 302 -16.03 -5.32 18.30
CA ASN A 302 -14.68 -5.13 17.74
C ASN A 302 -14.14 -6.43 17.12
N PHE A 303 -14.04 -6.44 15.80
CA PHE A 303 -13.67 -7.61 15.00
C PHE A 303 -12.16 -7.63 14.70
N LEU A 304 -11.32 -7.68 15.75
CA LEU A 304 -9.86 -7.63 15.65
C LEU A 304 -9.20 -8.74 16.46
N ALA A 305 -8.17 -9.36 15.87
CA ALA A 305 -7.45 -10.47 16.47
C ALA A 305 -6.63 -10.09 17.72
N GLY A 306 -6.07 -8.88 17.78
CA GLY A 306 -5.32 -8.39 18.93
C GLY A 306 -6.14 -8.40 20.22
N PRO A 307 -7.29 -7.71 20.28
CA PRO A 307 -8.23 -7.80 21.40
C PRO A 307 -8.68 -9.21 21.73
N ALA A 308 -9.01 -10.06 20.73
CA ALA A 308 -9.42 -11.45 20.97
C ALA A 308 -8.34 -12.25 21.70
N ASN A 309 -7.06 -12.10 21.33
CA ASN A 309 -5.95 -12.78 22.02
C ASN A 309 -5.75 -12.27 23.46
N ARG A 310 -5.91 -10.95 23.68
CA ARG A 310 -5.84 -10.39 25.05
C ARG A 310 -7.00 -10.89 25.92
N GLN A 311 -8.22 -10.89 25.37
CA GLN A 311 -9.40 -11.45 26.03
C GLN A 311 -9.22 -12.92 26.38
N ALA A 312 -8.66 -13.70 25.47
CA ALA A 312 -8.38 -15.14 25.67
C ALA A 312 -7.45 -15.39 26.88
N ARG A 313 -6.47 -14.53 27.09
CA ARG A 313 -5.59 -14.62 28.25
C ARG A 313 -6.33 -14.30 29.53
N ILE A 314 -7.09 -13.22 29.58
CA ILE A 314 -7.87 -12.78 30.74
C ILE A 314 -8.92 -13.82 31.11
N VAL A 315 -9.68 -14.30 30.12
CA VAL A 315 -10.75 -15.27 30.36
C VAL A 315 -10.21 -16.60 30.87
N ALA A 316 -9.07 -17.05 30.37
CA ALA A 316 -8.42 -18.28 30.87
C ALA A 316 -8.05 -18.16 32.37
N ASP A 317 -7.47 -17.02 32.74
CA ASP A 317 -7.12 -16.73 34.13
C ASP A 317 -8.39 -16.72 35.03
N ASN A 318 -9.47 -16.06 34.56
CA ASN A 318 -10.75 -16.01 35.26
C ASN A 318 -11.45 -17.38 35.38
N MET A 319 -11.41 -18.19 34.33
CA MET A 319 -12.01 -19.55 34.36
C MET A 319 -11.30 -20.48 35.31
N VAL A 320 -9.98 -20.35 35.50
CA VAL A 320 -9.17 -21.22 36.36
C VAL A 320 -9.16 -20.76 37.84
N MET A 321 -8.93 -19.45 38.04
CA MET A 321 -8.67 -18.88 39.37
C MET A 321 -9.88 -18.15 39.98
N GLY A 322 -10.96 -18.00 39.22
CA GLY A 322 -12.07 -17.11 39.55
C GLY A 322 -11.88 -15.70 38.98
N ASN A 323 -12.94 -14.90 38.96
CA ASN A 323 -13.02 -13.57 38.33
C ASN A 323 -12.11 -12.54 39.03
N ASN A 324 -10.85 -12.49 38.69
CA ASN A 324 -9.83 -11.59 39.25
C ASN A 324 -9.30 -10.57 38.23
N GLU A 325 -9.23 -10.97 36.93
CA GLU A 325 -8.67 -10.13 35.89
C GLU A 325 -9.79 -9.40 35.12
N ARG A 326 -9.69 -8.07 35.03
CA ARG A 326 -10.69 -7.25 34.31
C ARG A 326 -10.27 -6.96 32.89
N TYR A 327 -11.22 -7.02 31.99
CA TYR A 327 -11.07 -6.56 30.62
C TYR A 327 -11.56 -5.12 30.47
N GLU A 328 -10.68 -4.18 30.20
CA GLU A 328 -10.95 -2.75 30.08
C GLU A 328 -11.54 -2.34 28.73
N GLY A 329 -11.79 -3.30 27.84
CA GLY A 329 -12.23 -3.02 26.49
C GLY A 329 -11.09 -2.73 25.51
N ALA A 330 -11.45 -2.51 24.25
CA ALA A 330 -10.55 -2.11 23.17
C ALA A 330 -11.10 -0.89 22.44
N ILE A 331 -10.21 -0.01 22.00
CA ILE A 331 -10.53 1.24 21.31
C ILE A 331 -10.58 1.13 19.79
N GLY A 332 -10.35 -0.08 19.24
CA GLY A 332 -10.44 -0.33 17.80
C GLY A 332 -9.21 0.10 17.01
N THR A 333 -8.00 -0.17 17.52
CA THR A 333 -6.76 0.10 16.77
C THR A 333 -6.60 -0.89 15.63
N ALA A 334 -6.57 -0.38 14.41
CA ALA A 334 -6.54 -1.15 13.18
C ALA A 334 -5.56 -0.53 12.17
N ILE A 335 -4.95 -1.40 11.36
CA ILE A 335 -4.00 -1.03 10.31
C ILE A 335 -4.18 -1.95 9.11
N ALA A 336 -4.07 -1.41 7.91
CA ALA A 336 -4.06 -2.17 6.67
C ALA A 336 -3.05 -1.59 5.68
N LYS A 337 -2.49 -2.47 4.87
CA LYS A 337 -1.74 -2.10 3.67
C LYS A 337 -2.71 -2.02 2.50
N VAL A 338 -2.62 -0.95 1.73
CA VAL A 338 -3.41 -0.74 0.50
C VAL A 338 -2.42 -0.39 -0.61
N PHE A 339 -1.95 -1.36 -1.36
CA PHE A 339 -0.82 -1.24 -2.28
C PHE A 339 0.44 -0.69 -1.56
N ASP A 340 0.88 0.51 -1.92
CA ASP A 340 2.10 1.09 -1.35
C ASP A 340 1.84 1.95 -0.11
N ILE A 341 0.58 2.28 0.18
CA ILE A 341 0.23 3.07 1.36
C ILE A 341 -0.26 2.21 2.51
N THR A 342 -0.04 2.70 3.71
CA THR A 342 -0.56 2.15 4.95
C THR A 342 -1.65 3.07 5.48
N VAL A 343 -2.79 2.47 5.87
CA VAL A 343 -3.94 3.16 6.44
C VAL A 343 -4.17 2.63 7.85
N ALA A 344 -4.14 3.51 8.84
CA ALA A 344 -4.32 3.12 10.23
C ALA A 344 -5.30 4.04 10.96
N SER A 345 -5.99 3.49 11.95
CA SER A 345 -6.90 4.24 12.81
C SER A 345 -6.95 3.68 14.22
N THR A 346 -7.22 4.54 15.20
CA THR A 346 -7.44 4.16 16.59
C THR A 346 -8.44 5.11 17.23
N GLY A 347 -9.26 4.62 18.16
CA GLY A 347 -10.29 5.41 18.83
C GLY A 347 -11.43 5.84 17.89
N LEU A 348 -11.94 7.05 18.04
CA LEU A 348 -13.15 7.53 17.39
C LEU A 348 -12.86 8.60 16.33
N PRO A 349 -13.20 8.36 15.06
CA PRO A 349 -13.13 9.37 14.00
C PRO A 349 -14.23 10.44 14.21
N ALA A 350 -14.02 11.63 13.62
CA ALA A 350 -14.93 12.77 13.72
C ALA A 350 -16.38 12.42 13.32
N LYS A 351 -16.55 11.61 12.26
CA LYS A 351 -17.89 11.19 11.82
C LYS A 351 -18.62 10.36 12.88
N ARG A 352 -17.89 9.52 13.63
CA ARG A 352 -18.50 8.70 14.70
C ARG A 352 -18.85 9.54 15.91
N LEU A 353 -17.99 10.48 16.29
CA LEU A 353 -18.27 11.45 17.37
C LEU A 353 -19.51 12.29 17.03
N LYS A 354 -19.63 12.76 15.78
CA LYS A 354 -20.82 13.48 15.30
C LYS A 354 -22.08 12.63 15.37
N GLN A 355 -22.03 11.35 14.98
CA GLN A 355 -23.19 10.43 15.07
C GLN A 355 -23.63 10.15 16.52
N MET A 356 -22.72 10.31 17.47
CA MET A 356 -22.97 10.10 18.90
C MET A 356 -23.31 11.38 19.64
N ASP A 357 -23.36 12.54 18.95
CA ASP A 357 -23.52 13.88 19.51
C ASP A 357 -22.47 14.23 20.57
N ILE A 358 -21.24 13.73 20.41
CA ILE A 358 -20.11 14.05 21.28
C ILE A 358 -19.38 15.27 20.69
N PRO A 359 -19.25 16.38 21.45
CA PRO A 359 -18.48 17.55 21.00
C PRO A 359 -17.03 17.20 20.77
N TYR A 360 -16.46 17.68 19.67
CA TYR A 360 -15.07 17.43 19.32
C TYR A 360 -14.45 18.56 18.50
N LEU A 361 -13.14 18.68 18.61
CA LEU A 361 -12.28 19.40 17.67
C LEU A 361 -11.41 18.39 16.91
N SER A 362 -10.85 18.82 15.79
CA SER A 362 -9.91 18.00 15.05
C SER A 362 -8.76 18.81 14.46
N ALA A 363 -7.59 18.19 14.38
CA ALA A 363 -6.42 18.71 13.70
C ALA A 363 -5.98 17.74 12.62
N THR A 364 -5.57 18.28 11.46
CA THR A 364 -4.99 17.49 10.35
C THR A 364 -3.64 18.10 10.01
N ILE A 365 -2.63 17.26 9.91
CA ILE A 365 -1.26 17.64 9.55
C ILE A 365 -0.73 16.77 8.41
N HIS A 366 0.24 17.28 7.71
CA HIS A 366 0.95 16.62 6.62
C HIS A 366 2.45 16.77 6.90
N ASN A 367 3.11 15.67 7.23
CA ASN A 367 4.53 15.67 7.60
C ASN A 367 5.27 14.53 6.90
N GLY A 368 6.60 14.63 6.82
CA GLY A 368 7.43 13.50 6.40
C GLY A 368 7.51 12.43 7.47
N ALA A 369 7.66 11.17 7.06
CA ALA A 369 7.88 10.04 7.97
C ALA A 369 9.16 10.19 8.80
N HIS A 370 10.18 10.84 8.23
CA HIS A 370 11.44 11.17 8.88
C HIS A 370 12.00 12.52 8.37
N ALA A 371 13.19 12.90 8.78
CA ALA A 371 13.82 14.17 8.41
C ALA A 371 13.93 14.33 6.88
N GLY A 372 13.37 15.43 6.33
CA GLY A 372 13.29 15.64 4.88
C GLY A 372 14.63 15.82 4.17
N TYR A 373 15.69 16.15 4.91
CA TYR A 373 17.06 16.20 4.37
C TYR A 373 17.73 14.82 4.27
N TYR A 374 17.12 13.78 4.87
CA TYR A 374 17.57 12.40 4.73
C TYR A 374 16.77 11.73 3.57
N PRO A 375 17.46 11.02 2.65
CA PRO A 375 16.81 10.44 1.47
C PRO A 375 15.68 9.48 1.83
N GLY A 376 14.64 9.46 1.00
CA GLY A 376 13.52 8.50 1.12
C GLY A 376 12.41 8.94 2.08
N SER A 377 12.41 10.20 2.56
CA SER A 377 11.32 10.70 3.39
C SER A 377 10.03 10.77 2.58
N MET A 378 9.07 9.92 2.93
CA MET A 378 7.74 9.88 2.33
C MET A 378 6.74 10.60 3.22
N GLN A 379 5.73 11.18 2.59
CA GLN A 379 4.71 11.95 3.30
C GLN A 379 3.74 11.04 4.08
N MET A 380 3.32 11.56 5.24
CA MET A 380 2.35 10.98 6.15
C MET A 380 1.29 12.02 6.49
N ASP A 381 0.04 11.64 6.36
CA ASP A 381 -1.11 12.47 6.65
C ASP A 381 -1.76 11.98 7.95
N ILE A 382 -1.85 12.84 8.96
CA ILE A 382 -2.37 12.51 10.29
C ILE A 382 -3.55 13.39 10.61
N LYS A 383 -4.64 12.78 11.09
CA LYS A 383 -5.79 13.48 11.64
C LYS A 383 -6.08 12.97 13.04
N ILE A 384 -6.20 13.87 14.01
CA ILE A 384 -6.60 13.57 15.38
C ILE A 384 -7.92 14.24 15.73
N THR A 385 -8.67 13.62 16.66
CA THR A 385 -9.90 14.15 17.26
C THR A 385 -9.72 14.23 18.76
N PHE A 386 -10.24 15.30 19.38
CA PHE A 386 -10.06 15.56 20.80
C PHE A 386 -11.21 16.39 21.39
N SER A 387 -11.33 16.37 22.69
CA SER A 387 -12.33 17.13 23.47
C SER A 387 -12.07 18.63 23.37
N PRO A 388 -13.10 19.45 23.13
CA PRO A 388 -12.98 20.90 23.18
C PRO A 388 -12.84 21.47 24.59
N GLU A 389 -13.16 20.69 25.65
CA GLU A 389 -13.14 21.14 27.02
C GLU A 389 -11.76 20.97 27.67
N ASP A 390 -11.18 19.80 27.59
CA ASP A 390 -9.96 19.41 28.28
C ASP A 390 -8.84 18.92 27.38
N GLY A 391 -9.08 18.84 26.06
CA GLY A 391 -8.11 18.37 25.09
C GLY A 391 -7.87 16.85 25.11
N ARG A 392 -8.66 16.06 25.83
CA ARG A 392 -8.55 14.61 25.87
C ARG A 392 -8.67 14.02 24.48
N LEU A 393 -7.77 13.12 24.13
CA LEU A 393 -7.74 12.47 22.83
C LEU A 393 -8.91 11.48 22.67
N TYR A 394 -9.63 11.56 21.56
CA TYR A 394 -10.69 10.62 21.20
C TYR A 394 -10.25 9.65 20.11
N GLY A 395 -9.44 10.07 19.13
CA GLY A 395 -9.03 9.20 18.04
C GLY A 395 -7.91 9.79 17.21
N ALA A 396 -7.27 8.90 16.44
CA ALA A 396 -6.27 9.25 15.43
C ALA A 396 -6.43 8.40 14.19
N GLN A 397 -6.08 8.97 13.04
CA GLN A 397 -6.09 8.35 11.72
C GLN A 397 -4.82 8.75 11.00
N ILE A 398 -4.18 7.79 10.35
CA ILE A 398 -2.94 8.03 9.60
C ILE A 398 -3.04 7.34 8.24
N VAL A 399 -2.64 8.07 7.19
CA VAL A 399 -2.43 7.52 5.85
C VAL A 399 -1.03 7.94 5.39
N GLY A 400 -0.21 6.99 4.98
CA GLY A 400 1.16 7.28 4.56
C GLY A 400 1.89 6.06 4.05
N TYR A 401 3.12 6.26 3.59
CA TYR A 401 3.94 5.19 3.02
C TYR A 401 4.81 4.49 4.06
N ASP A 402 5.32 5.23 5.05
CA ASP A 402 6.27 4.73 6.04
C ASP A 402 6.00 5.32 7.43
N GLY A 403 6.35 4.59 8.49
CA GLY A 403 6.27 5.00 9.88
C GLY A 403 4.86 5.22 10.43
N VAL A 404 3.83 4.73 9.75
CA VAL A 404 2.41 4.78 10.16
C VAL A 404 2.17 3.88 11.36
N ASP A 405 2.71 2.66 11.32
CA ASP A 405 2.60 1.63 12.35
C ASP A 405 3.11 2.11 13.72
N LYS A 406 4.31 2.69 13.74
CA LYS A 406 4.90 3.26 14.96
C LYS A 406 3.96 4.28 15.60
N ARG A 407 3.46 5.23 14.81
CA ARG A 407 2.73 6.39 15.34
C ARG A 407 1.29 6.08 15.71
N ILE A 408 0.65 5.16 14.99
CA ILE A 408 -0.70 4.75 15.40
C ILE A 408 -0.70 4.04 16.75
N ASP A 409 0.36 3.27 17.07
CA ASP A 409 0.52 2.62 18.37
C ASP A 409 0.80 3.64 19.49
N GLU A 410 1.57 4.70 19.20
CA GLU A 410 1.76 5.83 20.13
C GLU A 410 0.42 6.51 20.48
N TYR A 411 -0.42 6.82 19.48
CA TYR A 411 -1.76 7.37 19.70
C TYR A 411 -2.66 6.37 20.44
N ALA A 412 -2.62 5.10 20.10
CA ALA A 412 -3.44 4.09 20.79
C ALA A 412 -3.09 3.99 22.27
N MET A 413 -1.79 4.04 22.60
CA MET A 413 -1.33 4.07 23.98
C MET A 413 -1.77 5.37 24.69
N ALA A 414 -1.61 6.53 24.04
CA ALA A 414 -2.01 7.82 24.58
C ALA A 414 -3.53 7.87 24.86
N ILE A 415 -4.36 7.50 23.88
CA ILE A 415 -5.82 7.48 24.02
C ILE A 415 -6.26 6.53 25.13
N LYS A 416 -5.68 5.33 25.17
CA LYS A 416 -6.04 4.34 26.18
C LYS A 416 -5.73 4.79 27.60
N ASN A 417 -4.68 5.57 27.78
CA ASN A 417 -4.30 6.14 29.08
C ASN A 417 -4.98 7.49 29.39
N GLY A 418 -5.92 7.93 28.56
CA GLY A 418 -6.67 9.17 28.77
C GLY A 418 -5.84 10.43 28.55
N ALA A 419 -4.76 10.36 27.76
CA ALA A 419 -3.89 11.48 27.47
C ALA A 419 -4.63 12.62 26.73
N THR A 420 -4.09 13.81 26.88
CA THR A 420 -4.54 15.04 26.23
C THR A 420 -3.66 15.41 25.03
N VAL A 421 -4.06 16.41 24.25
CA VAL A 421 -3.23 16.95 23.16
C VAL A 421 -1.90 17.52 23.66
N ASP A 422 -1.86 18.05 24.89
CA ASP A 422 -0.61 18.54 25.49
C ASP A 422 0.38 17.42 25.82
N ASP A 423 -0.14 16.25 26.21
CA ASP A 423 0.71 15.09 26.50
C ASP A 423 1.45 14.60 25.25
N LEU A 424 0.84 14.74 24.05
CA LEU A 424 1.53 14.43 22.80
C LEU A 424 2.79 15.29 22.56
N THR A 425 2.78 16.52 23.08
CA THR A 425 3.93 17.45 22.95
C THR A 425 5.08 17.13 23.89
N ARG A 426 4.81 16.31 24.92
CA ARG A 426 5.76 15.89 25.96
C ARG A 426 6.34 14.51 25.74
N LEU A 427 5.87 13.80 24.71
CA LEU A 427 6.43 12.50 24.36
C LEU A 427 7.90 12.64 23.98
N GLU A 428 8.75 11.83 24.59
CA GLU A 428 10.15 11.71 24.23
C GLU A 428 10.33 10.69 23.10
N HIS A 429 10.36 11.19 21.86
CA HIS A 429 10.50 10.34 20.67
C HIS A 429 11.96 10.00 20.42
N ALA A 430 12.23 8.74 20.09
CA ALA A 430 13.54 8.35 19.57
C ALA A 430 13.78 9.06 18.22
N TYR A 431 14.88 9.80 18.13
CA TYR A 431 15.24 10.54 16.94
C TYR A 431 16.61 10.17 16.40
N ALA A 432 16.64 9.83 15.14
CA ALA A 432 17.77 9.97 14.22
C ALA A 432 17.19 10.18 12.82
N PRO A 433 17.92 10.84 11.90
CA PRO A 433 17.38 11.23 10.58
C PRO A 433 16.66 10.13 9.80
N PRO A 434 17.10 8.86 9.80
CA PRO A 434 16.40 7.79 9.07
C PRO A 434 15.07 7.34 9.69
N PHE A 435 14.78 7.68 10.96
CA PHE A 435 13.65 7.10 11.70
C PHE A 435 12.56 8.12 12.05
N SER A 436 12.94 9.41 12.18
CA SER A 436 12.02 10.48 12.54
C SER A 436 12.59 11.84 12.16
N SER A 437 11.87 12.90 12.47
CA SER A 437 12.36 14.26 12.51
C SER A 437 12.52 14.71 13.97
N ALA A 438 13.33 15.72 14.23
CA ALA A 438 13.53 16.25 15.60
C ALA A 438 12.20 16.71 16.24
N LYS A 439 11.23 17.10 15.43
CA LYS A 439 9.82 17.30 15.81
C LYS A 439 9.01 16.17 15.17
N ASP A 440 8.78 15.08 15.91
CA ASP A 440 8.00 13.98 15.38
C ASP A 440 6.60 14.43 14.98
N PRO A 441 6.00 13.88 13.92
CA PRO A 441 4.63 14.17 13.50
C PRO A 441 3.58 14.08 14.63
N VAL A 442 3.75 13.16 15.58
CA VAL A 442 2.84 13.06 16.74
C VAL A 442 2.91 14.32 17.60
N ALA A 443 4.11 14.80 17.93
CA ALA A 443 4.28 16.07 18.67
C ALA A 443 3.75 17.26 17.86
N ILE A 444 3.98 17.31 16.55
CA ILE A 444 3.43 18.38 15.67
C ILE A 444 1.91 18.39 15.72
N SER A 445 1.24 17.23 15.71
CA SER A 445 -0.21 17.15 15.84
C SER A 445 -0.70 17.73 17.17
N GLY A 446 0.03 17.45 18.26
CA GLY A 446 -0.19 18.03 19.57
C GLY A 446 -0.06 19.56 19.59
N TYR A 447 1.00 20.12 18.95
CA TYR A 447 1.17 21.58 18.86
C TYR A 447 0.03 22.25 18.07
N VAL A 448 -0.38 21.67 16.95
CA VAL A 448 -1.50 22.20 16.16
C VAL A 448 -2.81 22.13 16.95
N ALA A 449 -3.11 21.00 17.59
CA ALA A 449 -4.28 20.81 18.42
C ALA A 449 -4.30 21.74 19.65
N GLY A 450 -3.17 21.91 20.32
CA GLY A 450 -3.01 22.85 21.44
C GLY A 450 -3.23 24.32 21.04
N ASN A 451 -2.80 24.71 19.84
CA ASN A 451 -3.09 26.05 19.30
C ASN A 451 -4.58 26.23 18.99
N ILE A 452 -5.29 25.19 18.55
CA ILE A 452 -6.75 25.22 18.36
C ILE A 452 -7.45 25.33 19.72
N LEU A 453 -7.14 24.44 20.64
CA LEU A 453 -7.76 24.36 21.97
C LEU A 453 -7.60 25.65 22.79
N SER A 454 -6.41 26.26 22.72
CA SER A 454 -6.11 27.53 23.43
C SER A 454 -6.62 28.78 22.71
N GLY A 455 -7.31 28.66 21.56
CA GLY A 455 -7.79 29.81 20.78
C GLY A 455 -6.73 30.61 20.03
N LYS A 456 -5.43 30.20 20.10
CA LYS A 456 -4.34 30.85 19.33
C LYS A 456 -4.57 30.74 17.84
N MET A 457 -5.21 29.66 17.39
CA MET A 457 -5.62 29.44 16.00
C MET A 457 -7.10 29.07 15.93
N THR A 458 -7.87 29.79 15.15
CA THR A 458 -9.27 29.48 14.87
C THR A 458 -9.33 28.55 13.66
N PRO A 459 -9.81 27.31 13.78
CA PRO A 459 -9.82 26.35 12.69
C PRO A 459 -10.89 26.70 11.64
N LEU A 460 -10.56 26.46 10.38
CA LEU A 460 -11.49 26.42 9.25
C LEU A 460 -11.41 25.00 8.69
N TYR A 461 -12.55 24.35 8.44
CA TYR A 461 -12.59 23.01 7.89
C TYR A 461 -12.99 23.04 6.42
N TRP A 462 -12.46 22.14 5.59
CA TRP A 462 -12.66 22.09 4.14
C TRP A 462 -14.15 22.08 3.72
N ARG A 463 -15.04 21.50 4.55
CA ARG A 463 -16.48 21.46 4.27
C ARG A 463 -17.14 22.83 4.32
N GLU A 464 -16.61 23.75 5.11
CA GLU A 464 -17.14 25.12 5.24
C GLU A 464 -16.88 25.96 3.98
N LEU A 465 -15.89 25.55 3.17
CA LEU A 465 -15.57 26.21 1.90
C LEU A 465 -16.57 25.90 0.77
N LYS A 466 -17.44 24.91 0.94
CA LYS A 466 -18.41 24.52 -0.08
C LYS A 466 -19.43 25.62 -0.38
N ASP A 467 -19.84 26.34 0.68
CA ASP A 467 -20.91 27.34 0.64
C ASP A 467 -20.40 28.72 1.12
N ILE A 468 -19.21 29.13 0.65
CA ILE A 468 -18.58 30.39 1.06
C ILE A 468 -19.36 31.61 0.56
N ASP A 469 -19.73 32.50 1.46
CA ASP A 469 -20.33 33.80 1.15
C ASP A 469 -19.22 34.86 0.96
N THR A 470 -18.81 35.09 -0.26
CA THR A 470 -17.73 36.03 -0.61
C THR A 470 -18.07 37.49 -0.28
N THR A 471 -19.33 37.79 0.03
CA THR A 471 -19.71 39.13 0.50
C THR A 471 -19.28 39.38 1.96
N LYS A 472 -19.21 38.33 2.77
CA LYS A 472 -18.86 38.36 4.21
C LYS A 472 -17.45 37.86 4.48
N VAL A 473 -16.85 37.09 3.56
CA VAL A 473 -15.58 36.43 3.74
C VAL A 473 -14.60 36.84 2.64
N THR A 474 -13.36 37.10 3.02
CA THR A 474 -12.24 37.19 2.07
C THR A 474 -11.37 35.95 2.24
N LEU A 475 -11.26 35.14 1.19
CA LEU A 475 -10.43 33.95 1.15
C LEU A 475 -9.06 34.30 0.57
N ILE A 476 -7.97 34.02 1.32
CA ILE A 476 -6.62 34.37 0.95
C ILE A 476 -5.75 33.11 0.86
N ASP A 477 -5.14 32.91 -0.29
CA ASP A 477 -4.09 31.91 -0.51
C ASP A 477 -2.73 32.54 -0.18
N VAL A 478 -2.09 32.06 0.87
CA VAL A 478 -0.78 32.59 1.32
C VAL A 478 0.41 31.80 0.77
N ARG A 479 0.18 31.00 -0.28
CA ARG A 479 1.23 30.33 -1.02
C ARG A 479 1.92 31.28 -1.99
N THR A 480 3.02 30.83 -2.58
CA THR A 480 3.70 31.59 -3.65
C THR A 480 2.79 31.80 -4.86
N ALA A 481 3.11 32.79 -5.69
CA ALA A 481 2.38 33.06 -6.92
C ALA A 481 2.39 31.84 -7.87
N ASP A 482 3.49 31.09 -7.93
CA ASP A 482 3.61 29.89 -8.75
C ASP A 482 2.71 28.75 -8.23
N GLU A 483 2.67 28.52 -6.91
CA GLU A 483 1.74 27.54 -6.32
C GLU A 483 0.28 27.90 -6.55
N TYR A 484 -0.02 29.20 -6.53
CA TYR A 484 -1.36 29.73 -6.84
C TYR A 484 -1.75 29.50 -8.29
N ALA A 485 -0.83 29.75 -9.22
CA ALA A 485 -1.04 29.56 -10.66
C ALA A 485 -1.26 28.07 -11.02
N LEU A 486 -0.66 27.13 -10.29
CA LEU A 486 -0.84 25.69 -10.43
C LEU A 486 -2.20 25.18 -9.91
N GLY A 487 -3.00 26.07 -9.35
CA GLY A 487 -4.34 25.77 -8.86
C GLY A 487 -4.58 26.28 -7.44
N THR A 488 -5.78 26.78 -7.19
CA THR A 488 -6.19 27.39 -5.91
C THR A 488 -7.65 27.06 -5.60
N ILE A 489 -8.15 27.49 -4.45
CA ILE A 489 -9.58 27.45 -4.11
C ILE A 489 -10.29 28.60 -4.82
N SER A 490 -11.38 28.30 -5.50
CA SER A 490 -12.15 29.29 -6.28
C SER A 490 -12.54 30.50 -5.41
N GLY A 491 -12.31 31.71 -5.94
CA GLY A 491 -12.58 32.96 -5.26
C GLY A 491 -11.49 33.42 -4.28
N ALA A 492 -10.38 32.71 -4.17
CA ALA A 492 -9.25 33.13 -3.35
C ALA A 492 -8.42 34.20 -4.05
N ILE A 493 -7.92 35.17 -3.28
CA ILE A 493 -6.89 36.12 -3.72
C ILE A 493 -5.53 35.63 -3.24
N ASN A 494 -4.47 35.92 -4.01
CA ASN A 494 -3.12 35.50 -3.63
C ASN A 494 -2.36 36.63 -2.94
N ILE A 495 -2.02 36.43 -1.68
CA ILE A 495 -1.12 37.29 -0.91
C ILE A 495 -0.10 36.36 -0.24
N PRO A 496 1.07 36.15 -0.86
CA PRO A 496 2.09 35.29 -0.30
C PRO A 496 2.46 35.71 1.13
N LEU A 497 2.73 34.71 1.99
CA LEU A 497 3.06 34.95 3.41
C LEU A 497 4.21 35.97 3.58
N ASP A 498 5.21 35.85 2.73
CA ASP A 498 6.43 36.67 2.84
C ASP A 498 6.16 38.15 2.45
N ASP A 499 5.21 38.39 1.56
CA ASP A 499 4.78 39.75 1.14
C ASP A 499 3.66 40.33 2.02
N MET A 500 3.06 39.53 2.89
CA MET A 500 1.82 39.89 3.59
C MET A 500 1.96 41.16 4.44
N ARG A 501 3.11 41.36 5.09
CA ARG A 501 3.33 42.55 5.95
C ARG A 501 3.28 43.85 5.17
N ASP A 502 3.76 43.86 3.94
CA ASP A 502 3.77 45.02 3.04
C ASP A 502 2.42 45.22 2.32
N ARG A 503 1.58 44.16 2.27
CA ARG A 503 0.31 44.16 1.57
C ARG A 503 -0.91 44.13 2.48
N LEU A 504 -0.77 44.46 3.78
CA LEU A 504 -1.86 44.52 4.74
C LEU A 504 -2.99 45.45 4.32
N SER A 505 -2.69 46.57 3.59
CA SER A 505 -3.66 47.52 3.08
C SER A 505 -4.63 46.95 2.04
N GLU A 506 -4.29 45.80 1.43
CA GLU A 506 -5.14 45.12 0.45
C GLU A 506 -6.19 44.23 1.11
N ILE A 507 -6.05 43.96 2.44
CA ILE A 507 -6.92 43.04 3.17
C ILE A 507 -8.06 43.83 3.83
N PRO A 508 -9.32 43.55 3.48
CA PRO A 508 -10.46 44.27 4.04
C PRO A 508 -10.62 43.98 5.56
N ARG A 509 -11.00 44.99 6.35
CA ARG A 509 -11.21 44.92 7.80
C ARG A 509 -12.65 44.64 8.22
N ASP A 510 -13.54 44.75 7.31
CA ASP A 510 -15.00 44.61 7.51
C ASP A 510 -15.53 43.21 7.18
N LYS A 511 -14.61 42.26 6.84
CA LYS A 511 -14.96 40.89 6.48
C LYS A 511 -14.18 39.91 7.33
N GLN A 512 -14.71 38.69 7.48
CA GLN A 512 -13.94 37.56 8.00
C GLN A 512 -12.78 37.22 7.04
N ILE A 513 -11.64 36.90 7.59
CA ILE A 513 -10.47 36.50 6.79
C ILE A 513 -10.24 34.99 6.94
N TRP A 514 -10.40 34.29 5.85
CA TRP A 514 -10.12 32.86 5.78
C TRP A 514 -8.80 32.62 5.02
N LEU A 515 -7.86 31.96 5.67
CA LEU A 515 -6.52 31.74 5.16
C LEU A 515 -6.29 30.28 4.83
N PHE A 516 -5.51 30.04 3.80
CA PHE A 516 -4.96 28.71 3.56
C PHE A 516 -3.57 28.78 2.90
N CYS A 517 -2.81 27.70 3.09
CA CYS A 517 -1.61 27.42 2.33
C CYS A 517 -1.61 25.96 1.89
N GLY A 518 -0.47 25.39 1.52
CA GLY A 518 -0.35 23.99 1.09
C GLY A 518 -0.84 23.00 2.15
N VAL A 519 -0.39 23.12 3.41
CA VAL A 519 -0.59 22.14 4.49
C VAL A 519 -1.04 22.74 5.83
N GLY A 520 -1.21 24.06 5.95
CA GLY A 520 -1.74 24.74 7.15
C GLY A 520 -0.72 25.63 7.89
N LEU A 521 0.60 25.37 7.82
CA LEU A 521 1.61 26.08 8.60
C LEU A 521 1.74 27.57 8.20
N ARG A 522 1.92 27.88 6.91
CA ARG A 522 2.01 29.27 6.45
C ARG A 522 0.73 30.04 6.74
N GLY A 523 -0.45 29.39 6.65
CA GLY A 523 -1.72 29.99 7.03
C GLY A 523 -1.80 30.32 8.51
N TYR A 524 -1.25 29.47 9.39
CA TYR A 524 -1.14 29.78 10.82
C TYR A 524 -0.23 30.99 11.09
N LEU A 525 0.92 31.07 10.42
CA LEU A 525 1.82 32.23 10.54
C LEU A 525 1.14 33.52 10.04
N ALA A 526 0.45 33.45 8.92
CA ALA A 526 -0.35 34.55 8.38
C ALA A 526 -1.46 35.00 9.35
N SER A 527 -2.15 34.07 9.98
CA SER A 527 -3.19 34.38 10.96
C SER A 527 -2.64 35.17 12.16
N ASN A 528 -1.43 34.83 12.61
CA ASN A 528 -0.77 35.55 13.68
C ASN A 528 -0.34 36.96 13.26
N ILE A 529 0.15 37.13 12.02
CA ILE A 529 0.49 38.45 11.47
C ILE A 529 -0.77 39.34 11.44
N LEU A 530 -1.89 38.81 10.94
CA LEU A 530 -3.14 39.56 10.86
C LEU A 530 -3.71 39.90 12.26
N LYS A 531 -3.74 38.95 13.19
CA LYS A 531 -4.19 39.18 14.58
C LYS A 531 -3.33 40.25 15.25
N ALA A 532 -2.03 40.23 15.08
CA ALA A 532 -1.11 41.24 15.61
C ALA A 532 -1.32 42.65 15.01
N ASN A 533 -1.95 42.74 13.82
CA ASN A 533 -2.30 43.98 13.14
C ASN A 533 -3.79 44.34 13.29
N GLY A 534 -4.49 43.78 14.27
CA GLY A 534 -5.83 44.15 14.67
C GLY A 534 -6.96 43.53 13.84
N TYR A 535 -6.73 42.41 13.15
CA TYR A 535 -7.80 41.61 12.52
C TYR A 535 -8.32 40.60 13.55
N GLU A 536 -9.60 40.66 13.89
CA GLU A 536 -10.17 39.84 14.96
C GLU A 536 -10.68 38.48 14.48
N ASP A 537 -11.34 38.44 13.32
CA ASP A 537 -11.99 37.22 12.79
C ASP A 537 -11.13 36.60 11.68
N VAL A 538 -10.09 35.88 12.10
CA VAL A 538 -9.14 35.22 11.19
C VAL A 538 -9.16 33.72 11.43
N ARG A 539 -9.45 32.94 10.38
CA ARG A 539 -9.51 31.48 10.44
C ARG A 539 -8.49 30.86 9.47
N ASN A 540 -7.94 29.72 9.85
CA ASN A 540 -6.93 28.99 9.06
C ASN A 540 -7.45 27.60 8.67
N LEU A 541 -7.35 27.27 7.37
CA LEU A 541 -7.78 25.97 6.85
C LEU A 541 -6.88 24.84 7.35
N ILE A 542 -7.48 23.95 8.13
CA ILE A 542 -6.81 22.79 8.70
C ILE A 542 -6.42 21.80 7.60
N GLY A 543 -5.14 21.42 7.56
CA GLY A 543 -4.56 20.57 6.51
C GLY A 543 -4.40 21.26 5.16
N GLY A 544 -4.78 22.56 5.06
CA GLY A 544 -4.52 23.42 3.90
C GLY A 544 -5.14 22.93 2.59
N TYR A 545 -4.60 23.47 1.49
CA TYR A 545 -5.04 23.15 0.14
C TYR A 545 -4.95 21.66 -0.21
N LYS A 546 -3.96 20.94 0.34
CA LYS A 546 -3.80 19.51 0.11
C LYS A 546 -5.02 18.72 0.59
N THR A 547 -5.46 18.96 1.83
CA THR A 547 -6.66 18.31 2.36
C THR A 547 -7.92 18.71 1.57
N TYR A 548 -8.05 20.00 1.23
CA TYR A 548 -9.17 20.49 0.42
C TYR A 548 -9.22 19.82 -0.94
N LYS A 549 -8.10 19.82 -1.68
CA LYS A 549 -8.01 19.23 -3.02
C LYS A 549 -8.39 17.75 -3.01
N ALA A 550 -7.84 16.97 -2.07
CA ALA A 550 -8.16 15.55 -1.94
C ALA A 550 -9.66 15.34 -1.61
N ALA A 551 -10.17 16.09 -0.63
CA ALA A 551 -11.56 15.93 -0.17
C ALA A 551 -12.63 16.47 -1.16
N THR A 552 -12.24 17.28 -2.13
CA THR A 552 -13.15 17.83 -3.16
C THR A 552 -12.90 17.25 -4.55
N ALA A 553 -11.92 16.39 -4.71
CA ALA A 553 -11.65 15.67 -5.95
C ALA A 553 -12.90 14.89 -6.39
N LYS A 554 -13.28 15.05 -7.64
CA LYS A 554 -14.39 14.28 -8.21
C LYS A 554 -13.89 12.88 -8.55
N ILE A 555 -14.56 11.89 -8.01
CA ILE A 555 -14.40 10.50 -8.42
C ILE A 555 -15.48 10.25 -9.48
N ASN A 556 -15.06 10.18 -10.73
CA ASN A 556 -15.98 9.84 -11.81
C ASN A 556 -16.29 8.34 -11.74
N THR A 557 -17.55 7.96 -11.90
CA THR A 557 -17.95 6.57 -12.07
C THR A 557 -17.32 6.04 -13.36
N PRO A 558 -16.52 4.96 -13.31
CA PRO A 558 -15.87 4.41 -14.50
C PRO A 558 -16.89 3.82 -15.49
N GLU A 559 -16.52 3.75 -16.78
CA GLU A 559 -17.35 3.17 -17.85
C GLU A 559 -17.27 1.64 -17.93
N GLY A 560 -16.73 0.97 -16.91
CA GLY A 560 -16.51 -0.48 -16.88
C GLY A 560 -15.02 -0.85 -16.92
N PHE A 561 -14.75 -2.12 -17.17
CA PHE A 561 -13.39 -2.62 -17.38
C PHE A 561 -12.86 -2.25 -18.77
N ASP A 562 -11.54 -2.17 -18.92
CA ASP A 562 -10.91 -1.78 -20.18
C ASP A 562 -10.96 -2.95 -21.17
N GLU A 563 -11.73 -2.85 -22.26
CA GLU A 563 -11.90 -3.89 -23.29
C GLU A 563 -10.59 -4.19 -24.04
N ALA A 564 -9.66 -3.25 -24.12
CA ALA A 564 -8.36 -3.43 -24.78
C ALA A 564 -7.48 -4.53 -24.13
N ALA A 565 -7.72 -4.87 -22.88
CA ALA A 565 -7.03 -5.99 -22.21
C ALA A 565 -7.58 -7.36 -22.63
N ASP A 566 -8.75 -7.42 -23.23
CA ASP A 566 -9.36 -8.66 -23.68
C ASP A 566 -8.80 -9.17 -25.01
N ASN A 567 -8.34 -8.25 -25.89
CA ASN A 567 -7.83 -8.59 -27.21
C ASN A 567 -6.37 -9.03 -27.25
N SER A 568 -5.59 -8.87 -26.19
CA SER A 568 -4.16 -9.23 -26.22
C SER A 568 -3.88 -10.72 -25.93
N GLN A 569 -4.89 -11.53 -25.60
CA GLN A 569 -4.75 -12.95 -25.32
C GLN A 569 -5.66 -13.88 -26.14
N ALA A 570 -6.59 -13.34 -26.94
CA ALA A 570 -7.52 -14.16 -27.74
C ALA A 570 -6.94 -14.68 -29.05
N ASN A 571 -5.73 -14.30 -29.45
CA ASN A 571 -5.11 -14.73 -30.73
C ASN A 571 -4.14 -15.93 -30.60
N ALA A 572 -4.33 -16.79 -29.61
CA ALA A 572 -3.50 -17.99 -29.48
C ALA A 572 -4.25 -19.32 -29.68
N SER A 573 -5.50 -19.32 -30.14
CA SER A 573 -6.16 -20.58 -30.55
C SER A 573 -7.40 -20.27 -31.38
N GLU A 574 -7.24 -20.24 -32.70
CA GLU A 574 -8.25 -20.76 -33.65
C GLU A 574 -7.66 -20.77 -35.05
N THR A 575 -7.10 -21.90 -35.44
CA THR A 575 -6.96 -22.30 -36.83
C THR A 575 -8.20 -23.10 -37.21
N SER A 576 -9.14 -22.49 -37.89
CA SER A 576 -10.04 -23.24 -38.77
C SER A 576 -10.59 -22.32 -39.87
N GLY A 577 -10.12 -22.58 -41.07
CA GLY A 577 -10.85 -22.61 -42.33
C GLY A 577 -11.45 -21.32 -42.83
N CYS A 578 -10.77 -20.68 -43.78
CA CYS A 578 -11.43 -20.11 -44.95
C CYS A 578 -10.54 -20.24 -46.17
N SER A 579 -11.14 -20.76 -47.24
CA SER A 579 -10.62 -21.14 -48.50
C SER A 579 -10.21 -19.98 -49.42
N ALA A 580 -9.12 -20.26 -50.17
CA ALA A 580 -8.88 -19.98 -51.56
C ALA A 580 -8.78 -18.53 -52.06
N ASP A 581 -7.60 -18.24 -52.55
CA ASP A 581 -7.13 -17.61 -53.76
C ASP A 581 -6.22 -16.39 -53.51
N ALA A 582 -4.91 -16.69 -53.47
CA ALA A 582 -3.85 -15.82 -54.02
C ALA A 582 -2.49 -16.57 -53.96
N PRO A 583 -1.54 -16.24 -54.85
CA PRO A 583 -0.53 -17.15 -55.31
C PRO A 583 0.57 -17.47 -54.29
N SER A 584 0.97 -18.71 -54.32
CA SER A 584 2.08 -19.29 -53.60
C SER A 584 3.40 -18.59 -53.89
N CYS A 585 4.04 -18.05 -52.84
CA CYS A 585 5.49 -17.93 -52.77
C CYS A 585 5.92 -18.54 -51.45
N SER A 586 6.22 -19.82 -51.46
CA SER A 586 6.95 -20.50 -50.42
C SER A 586 8.43 -20.11 -50.53
N ALA A 587 8.85 -19.14 -49.72
CA ALA A 587 10.27 -19.01 -49.38
C ALA A 587 10.33 -19.29 -47.86
N ASP A 588 11.06 -20.34 -47.48
CA ASP A 588 11.49 -20.60 -46.11
C ASP A 588 12.08 -19.30 -45.59
N LYS A 589 11.45 -18.66 -44.63
CA LYS A 589 11.98 -17.45 -44.00
C LYS A 589 13.18 -17.89 -43.18
N GLU A 590 14.36 -17.49 -43.60
CA GLU A 590 15.60 -17.73 -42.90
C GLU A 590 15.55 -17.10 -41.53
N VAL A 591 15.52 -17.92 -40.46
CA VAL A 591 15.55 -17.46 -39.09
C VAL A 591 16.99 -17.33 -38.64
N ILE A 592 17.43 -16.11 -38.40
CA ILE A 592 18.77 -15.84 -37.88
C ILE A 592 18.80 -16.15 -36.39
N LYS A 593 19.79 -16.99 -35.97
CA LYS A 593 19.93 -17.41 -34.58
C LYS A 593 21.05 -16.66 -33.89
N VAL A 594 20.75 -16.04 -32.72
CA VAL A 594 21.75 -15.32 -31.93
C VAL A 594 21.78 -15.92 -30.51
N ASP A 595 22.99 -16.19 -30.05
CA ASP A 595 23.22 -16.69 -28.70
C ASP A 595 23.72 -15.55 -27.80
N ALA A 596 22.91 -15.23 -26.78
CA ALA A 596 23.20 -14.28 -25.72
C ALA A 596 23.21 -14.97 -24.34
N CYS A 597 23.42 -16.31 -24.32
CA CYS A 597 23.55 -17.05 -23.07
C CYS A 597 24.78 -16.62 -22.28
N GLY A 598 24.68 -16.62 -20.95
CA GLY A 598 25.75 -16.17 -20.04
C GLY A 598 25.95 -14.67 -19.95
N ILE A 599 25.16 -13.87 -20.67
CA ILE A 599 25.17 -12.41 -20.60
C ILE A 599 23.99 -11.97 -19.76
N GLN A 600 24.18 -11.01 -18.85
CA GLN A 600 23.11 -10.44 -18.03
C GLN A 600 22.66 -9.08 -18.59
N CYS A 601 21.45 -8.66 -18.19
CA CYS A 601 20.88 -7.36 -18.58
C CYS A 601 21.88 -6.20 -18.39
N PRO A 602 22.02 -5.28 -19.39
CA PRO A 602 21.23 -5.13 -20.62
C PRO A 602 21.79 -5.91 -21.84
N GLY A 603 22.82 -6.75 -21.66
CA GLY A 603 23.56 -7.43 -22.72
C GLY A 603 22.69 -8.19 -23.75
N PRO A 604 21.72 -9.04 -23.35
CA PRO A 604 20.84 -9.73 -24.27
C PRO A 604 20.03 -8.79 -25.16
N ILE A 605 19.50 -7.70 -24.62
CA ILE A 605 18.74 -6.69 -25.39
C ILE A 605 19.63 -5.92 -26.35
N MET A 606 20.88 -5.65 -25.95
CA MET A 606 21.84 -4.99 -26.83
C MET A 606 22.23 -5.86 -28.03
N LYS A 607 22.50 -7.15 -27.78
CA LYS A 607 22.75 -8.12 -28.87
C LYS A 607 21.54 -8.28 -29.79
N MET A 608 20.34 -8.33 -29.20
CA MET A 608 19.10 -8.38 -29.94
C MET A 608 18.96 -7.18 -30.88
N LYS A 609 19.18 -5.95 -30.34
CA LYS A 609 19.14 -4.71 -31.13
C LYS A 609 20.14 -4.76 -32.29
N GLN A 610 21.40 -5.09 -32.02
CA GLN A 610 22.45 -5.18 -33.06
C GLN A 610 22.08 -6.18 -34.18
N ALA A 611 21.56 -7.36 -33.81
CA ALA A 611 21.11 -8.34 -34.77
C ALA A 611 19.88 -7.83 -35.56
N MET A 612 18.92 -7.23 -34.90
CA MET A 612 17.73 -6.65 -35.53
C MET A 612 18.07 -5.49 -36.48
N ASP A 613 19.08 -4.66 -36.13
CA ASP A 613 19.52 -3.55 -37.01
C ASP A 613 20.11 -4.08 -38.31
N ALA A 614 20.77 -5.26 -38.32
CA ALA A 614 21.33 -5.91 -39.47
C ALA A 614 20.31 -6.66 -40.37
N LEU A 615 19.08 -6.88 -39.91
CA LEU A 615 18.03 -7.61 -40.61
C LEU A 615 17.29 -6.73 -41.62
N SER A 616 16.84 -7.34 -42.70
CA SER A 616 15.88 -6.75 -43.64
C SER A 616 14.45 -6.94 -43.15
N ALA A 617 13.54 -6.06 -43.57
CA ALA A 617 12.12 -6.13 -43.24
C ALA A 617 11.50 -7.52 -43.52
N GLY A 618 10.79 -8.09 -42.58
CA GLY A 618 10.15 -9.41 -42.66
C GLY A 618 11.07 -10.60 -42.36
N GLN A 619 12.38 -10.40 -42.14
CA GLN A 619 13.27 -11.43 -41.63
C GLN A 619 13.04 -11.68 -40.12
N GLN A 620 13.33 -12.89 -39.65
CA GLN A 620 13.10 -13.32 -38.28
C GLN A 620 14.39 -13.55 -37.51
N LEU A 621 14.38 -13.19 -36.24
CA LEU A 621 15.46 -13.41 -35.28
C LEU A 621 14.99 -14.35 -34.15
N GLU A 622 15.71 -15.47 -33.96
CA GLU A 622 15.63 -16.27 -32.73
C GLU A 622 16.83 -15.91 -31.86
N ILE A 623 16.57 -15.37 -30.67
CA ILE A 623 17.62 -15.05 -29.70
C ILE A 623 17.46 -15.83 -28.42
N ARG A 624 18.58 -16.34 -27.90
CA ARG A 624 18.65 -17.17 -26.69
C ARG A 624 19.40 -16.42 -25.59
N ALA A 625 18.86 -16.46 -24.35
CA ALA A 625 19.51 -15.87 -23.19
C ALA A 625 19.23 -16.70 -21.93
N THR A 626 20.15 -16.64 -20.97
CA THR A 626 19.95 -17.25 -19.61
C THR A 626 19.39 -16.30 -18.58
N ASP A 627 19.14 -15.04 -18.97
CA ASP A 627 18.51 -14.03 -18.12
C ASP A 627 17.00 -14.23 -18.08
N ALA A 628 16.43 -14.49 -16.89
CA ALA A 628 15.00 -14.75 -16.70
C ALA A 628 14.10 -13.54 -17.02
N ALA A 629 14.62 -12.31 -16.99
CA ALA A 629 13.89 -11.10 -17.36
C ALA A 629 13.83 -10.87 -18.86
N PHE A 630 14.79 -11.45 -19.62
CA PHE A 630 14.97 -11.22 -21.05
C PHE A 630 13.70 -11.37 -21.91
N PRO A 631 12.81 -12.38 -21.73
CA PRO A 631 11.63 -12.51 -22.57
C PRO A 631 10.64 -11.34 -22.43
N ARG A 632 10.55 -10.75 -21.26
CA ARG A 632 9.70 -9.56 -21.02
C ARG A 632 10.33 -8.30 -21.61
N ASP A 633 11.63 -8.17 -21.43
CA ASP A 633 12.39 -7.04 -21.96
C ASP A 633 12.39 -7.04 -23.49
N ALA A 634 12.52 -8.23 -24.13
CA ALA A 634 12.43 -8.38 -25.57
C ALA A 634 11.06 -8.02 -26.13
N GLU A 635 9.98 -8.43 -25.44
CA GLU A 635 8.60 -8.07 -25.78
C GLU A 635 8.36 -6.56 -25.65
N ALA A 636 8.77 -5.95 -24.53
CA ALA A 636 8.68 -4.51 -24.29
C ALA A 636 9.46 -3.70 -25.32
N TRP A 637 10.67 -4.17 -25.70
CA TRP A 637 11.48 -3.57 -26.73
C TRP A 637 10.79 -3.62 -28.10
N CYS A 638 10.20 -4.77 -28.49
CA CYS A 638 9.45 -4.90 -29.72
C CYS A 638 8.27 -3.93 -29.78
N ASN A 639 7.51 -3.82 -28.71
CA ASN A 639 6.36 -2.89 -28.59
C ASN A 639 6.81 -1.42 -28.75
N THR A 640 7.98 -1.07 -28.21
CA THR A 640 8.51 0.30 -28.30
C THR A 640 9.07 0.63 -29.66
N THR A 641 9.66 -0.35 -30.36
CA THR A 641 10.36 -0.14 -31.65
C THR A 641 9.51 -0.49 -32.88
N GLY A 642 8.27 -0.97 -32.67
CA GLY A 642 7.35 -1.35 -33.73
C GLY A 642 7.69 -2.68 -34.42
N ASN A 643 8.65 -3.44 -33.90
CA ASN A 643 8.96 -4.79 -34.39
C ASN A 643 7.93 -5.80 -33.84
N LYS A 644 7.73 -6.90 -34.55
CA LYS A 644 6.72 -7.88 -34.18
C LYS A 644 7.31 -8.98 -33.29
N PHE A 645 6.85 -9.06 -32.05
CA PHE A 645 7.17 -10.16 -31.15
C PHE A 645 6.32 -11.39 -31.52
N LEU A 646 6.96 -12.48 -31.96
CA LEU A 646 6.27 -13.67 -32.45
C LEU A 646 6.03 -14.72 -31.36
N GLY A 647 6.83 -14.70 -30.29
CA GLY A 647 6.65 -15.62 -29.17
C GLY A 647 7.89 -15.81 -28.33
N LYS A 648 7.69 -16.50 -27.21
CA LYS A 648 8.75 -16.87 -26.28
C LYS A 648 8.59 -18.32 -25.84
N ARG A 649 9.72 -19.00 -25.58
CA ARG A 649 9.75 -20.33 -24.95
C ARG A 649 10.95 -20.44 -24.03
N SER A 650 10.90 -21.36 -23.10
CA SER A 650 12.00 -21.63 -22.16
C SER A 650 12.32 -23.11 -22.15
N GLU A 651 13.58 -23.45 -22.33
CA GLU A 651 14.06 -24.82 -22.37
C GLU A 651 15.31 -24.94 -21.48
N ALA A 652 15.27 -25.78 -20.45
CA ALA A 652 16.39 -26.04 -19.55
C ALA A 652 17.12 -24.79 -18.99
N GLY A 653 16.34 -23.73 -18.62
CA GLY A 653 16.90 -22.48 -18.09
C GLY A 653 17.41 -21.51 -19.15
N ILE A 654 17.22 -21.82 -20.43
CA ILE A 654 17.48 -20.91 -21.55
C ILE A 654 16.13 -20.33 -22.00
N HIS A 655 16.04 -19.01 -22.08
CA HIS A 655 14.89 -18.28 -22.55
C HIS A 655 15.12 -17.87 -24.01
N ILE A 656 14.14 -18.16 -24.85
CA ILE A 656 14.22 -17.96 -26.30
C ILE A 656 13.11 -17.00 -26.71
N ALA A 657 13.46 -15.94 -27.43
CA ALA A 657 12.50 -15.01 -28.03
C ALA A 657 12.61 -15.08 -29.56
N LEU A 658 11.46 -15.07 -30.24
CA LEU A 658 11.35 -15.02 -31.70
C LEU A 658 10.72 -13.69 -32.11
N ILE A 659 11.38 -12.96 -32.99
CA ILE A 659 11.05 -11.59 -33.38
C ILE A 659 11.14 -11.43 -34.88
N GLU A 660 10.22 -10.68 -35.48
CA GLU A 660 10.23 -10.34 -36.92
C GLU A 660 10.50 -8.85 -37.10
N LYS A 661 11.40 -8.50 -37.99
CA LYS A 661 11.70 -7.11 -38.33
C LYS A 661 10.53 -6.46 -39.05
N ALA A 662 10.05 -5.33 -38.52
CA ALA A 662 8.93 -4.57 -39.12
C ALA A 662 9.30 -3.96 -40.48
N THR A 663 8.29 -3.79 -41.33
CA THR A 663 8.43 -3.03 -42.57
C THR A 663 8.47 -1.52 -42.28
N PRO A 664 9.14 -0.68 -43.06
CA PRO A 664 9.18 0.76 -42.86
C PRO A 664 7.78 1.41 -42.75
N CYS A 665 6.80 0.91 -43.49
CA CYS A 665 5.42 1.38 -43.45
C CYS A 665 4.70 1.02 -42.14
N ALA A 666 5.02 -0.13 -41.54
CA ALA A 666 4.47 -0.53 -40.24
C ALA A 666 5.10 0.26 -39.07
N ILE A 667 6.34 0.70 -39.21
CA ILE A 667 7.04 1.53 -38.24
C ILE A 667 6.45 2.95 -38.21
N GLU A 668 6.03 3.50 -39.36
CA GLU A 668 5.38 4.80 -39.46
C GLU A 668 3.92 4.79 -38.96
N ALA A 669 3.21 3.69 -39.15
CA ALA A 669 1.83 3.51 -38.65
C ALA A 669 1.78 3.24 -37.13
N ALA A 670 2.85 2.71 -36.53
CA ALA A 670 2.95 2.43 -35.10
C ALA A 670 3.49 3.61 -34.26
N LYS A 671 3.83 4.73 -34.90
CA LYS A 671 4.17 5.96 -34.14
C LYS A 671 2.91 6.56 -33.54
N PRO A 672 2.71 6.52 -32.21
CA PRO A 672 1.75 7.42 -31.60
C PRO A 672 2.21 8.85 -31.90
N GLN A 673 1.30 9.68 -32.34
CA GLN A 673 1.51 11.15 -32.42
C GLN A 673 1.63 11.71 -31.00
N THR A 674 2.70 11.41 -30.31
CA THR A 674 3.08 12.06 -29.07
C THR A 674 4.60 12.24 -29.10
N ASN A 675 5.02 13.48 -29.01
CA ASN A 675 6.33 14.04 -28.83
C ASN A 675 7.44 13.01 -28.58
N ASP A 676 8.57 13.16 -29.27
CA ASP A 676 9.82 12.39 -29.13
C ASP A 676 10.38 12.57 -27.70
N LEU A 677 9.72 11.90 -26.74
CA LEU A 677 10.00 12.05 -25.32
C LEU A 677 11.25 11.24 -24.96
N GLY A 678 12.32 11.93 -24.65
CA GLY A 678 13.60 11.36 -24.19
C GLY A 678 13.55 10.77 -22.79
N LYS A 679 14.72 10.37 -22.31
CA LYS A 679 14.97 9.94 -20.91
C LYS A 679 16.17 10.71 -20.40
N THR A 680 16.10 11.20 -19.16
CA THR A 680 17.23 11.85 -18.52
C THR A 680 17.58 11.20 -17.20
N LEU A 681 18.87 11.15 -16.89
CA LEU A 681 19.41 10.67 -15.64
C LEU A 681 20.35 11.72 -15.07
N ILE A 682 20.35 11.93 -13.76
CA ILE A 682 21.36 12.70 -13.04
C ILE A 682 22.21 11.71 -12.26
N LEU A 683 23.50 11.68 -12.53
CA LEU A 683 24.45 10.97 -11.69
C LEU A 683 25.17 11.97 -10.77
N PHE A 684 24.84 11.90 -9.49
CA PHE A 684 25.43 12.71 -8.44
C PHE A 684 26.57 11.99 -7.71
N SER A 685 26.44 10.67 -7.56
CA SER A 685 27.35 9.82 -6.79
C SER A 685 28.51 9.28 -7.64
N ASP A 686 29.66 9.03 -7.01
CA ASP A 686 30.79 8.26 -7.57
C ASP A 686 30.88 6.83 -6.99
N ASP A 687 29.81 6.35 -6.36
CA ASP A 687 29.75 4.96 -5.92
C ASP A 687 29.68 4.02 -7.13
N LEU A 688 30.51 2.98 -7.13
CA LEU A 688 30.61 2.00 -8.22
C LEU A 688 29.27 1.36 -8.56
N ASP A 689 28.49 0.95 -7.56
CA ASP A 689 27.19 0.30 -7.71
C ASP A 689 26.13 1.25 -8.29
N LYS A 690 26.09 2.50 -7.85
CA LYS A 690 25.18 3.51 -8.41
C LYS A 690 25.56 3.92 -9.83
N THR A 691 26.86 4.08 -10.07
CA THR A 691 27.38 4.37 -11.42
C THR A 691 27.07 3.23 -12.40
N LEU A 692 27.24 1.99 -11.97
CA LEU A 692 26.83 0.80 -12.76
C LEU A 692 25.34 0.84 -13.08
N ALA A 693 24.48 1.08 -12.08
CA ALA A 693 23.04 1.18 -12.28
C ALA A 693 22.67 2.28 -13.30
N THR A 694 23.32 3.44 -13.24
CA THR A 694 23.12 4.54 -14.19
C THR A 694 23.39 4.10 -15.62
N PHE A 695 24.52 3.45 -15.90
CA PHE A 695 24.83 3.02 -17.26
C PHE A 695 24.01 1.83 -17.73
N VAL A 696 23.59 0.93 -16.85
CA VAL A 696 22.63 -0.14 -17.16
C VAL A 696 21.30 0.45 -17.61
N LEU A 697 20.75 1.40 -16.84
CA LEU A 697 19.50 2.08 -17.16
C LEU A 697 19.61 2.90 -18.46
N ALA A 698 20.71 3.62 -18.64
CA ALA A 698 20.94 4.44 -19.83
C ALA A 698 21.03 3.58 -21.10
N ASN A 699 21.76 2.47 -21.05
CA ASN A 699 21.86 1.53 -22.17
C ASN A 699 20.53 0.85 -22.48
N GLY A 700 19.80 0.43 -21.46
CA GLY A 700 18.46 -0.13 -21.60
C GLY A 700 17.49 0.88 -22.25
N ALA A 701 17.52 2.13 -21.81
CA ALA A 701 16.70 3.19 -22.41
C ALA A 701 17.11 3.51 -23.86
N ALA A 702 18.41 3.61 -24.16
CA ALA A 702 18.91 3.87 -25.50
C ALA A 702 18.59 2.73 -26.48
N ALA A 703 18.57 1.48 -26.01
CA ALA A 703 18.18 0.32 -26.81
C ALA A 703 16.73 0.38 -27.31
N THR A 704 15.86 1.15 -26.64
CA THR A 704 14.48 1.38 -27.11
C THR A 704 14.36 2.47 -28.19
N GLY A 705 15.48 2.99 -28.69
CA GLY A 705 15.53 4.04 -29.73
C GLY A 705 15.21 5.46 -29.23
N LYS A 706 15.13 5.65 -27.90
CA LYS A 706 14.86 6.97 -27.31
C LYS A 706 16.15 7.75 -27.08
N LYS A 707 16.04 9.09 -27.16
CA LYS A 707 17.16 9.96 -26.77
C LYS A 707 17.38 9.86 -25.27
N VAL A 708 18.62 9.60 -24.87
CA VAL A 708 19.00 9.49 -23.46
C VAL A 708 20.11 10.50 -23.17
N SER A 709 19.96 11.28 -22.11
CA SER A 709 20.98 12.20 -21.64
C SER A 709 21.32 11.90 -20.18
N ILE A 710 22.60 11.87 -19.82
CA ILE A 710 23.07 11.75 -18.46
C ILE A 710 23.76 13.04 -18.05
N PHE A 711 23.28 13.67 -16.97
CA PHE A 711 23.88 14.86 -16.38
C PHE A 711 24.75 14.47 -15.20
N PHE A 712 26.06 14.67 -15.33
CA PHE A 712 27.05 14.35 -14.30
C PHE A 712 27.32 15.57 -13.44
N THR A 713 27.04 15.47 -12.17
CA THR A 713 27.21 16.58 -11.23
C THR A 713 27.96 16.13 -9.98
N PHE A 714 28.69 17.03 -9.34
CA PHE A 714 29.53 16.78 -8.17
C PHE A 714 30.40 15.50 -8.31
N TRP A 715 30.19 14.52 -7.41
CA TRP A 715 30.98 13.30 -7.36
C TRP A 715 30.80 12.44 -8.63
N GLY A 716 29.63 12.50 -9.30
CA GLY A 716 29.35 11.82 -10.55
C GLY A 716 30.33 12.17 -11.68
N LEU A 717 30.99 13.31 -11.64
CA LEU A 717 32.06 13.67 -12.59
C LEU A 717 33.22 12.68 -12.60
N ASN A 718 33.43 11.94 -11.49
CA ASN A 718 34.50 10.96 -11.39
C ASN A 718 34.26 9.75 -12.30
N ALA A 719 33.02 9.46 -12.66
CA ALA A 719 32.64 8.36 -13.56
C ALA A 719 33.08 8.58 -15.02
N ILE A 720 33.25 9.85 -15.41
CA ILE A 720 33.57 10.24 -16.80
C ILE A 720 34.97 10.86 -16.95
N LYS A 721 35.84 10.70 -15.94
CA LYS A 721 37.26 11.10 -16.05
C LYS A 721 38.03 10.15 -16.94
N LYS A 722 39.00 10.69 -17.68
CA LYS A 722 39.97 9.92 -18.49
C LYS A 722 40.88 9.08 -17.61
N THR A 723 41.18 7.86 -18.03
CA THR A 723 42.11 6.96 -17.32
C THR A 723 43.56 7.49 -17.34
N HIS A 724 43.93 8.16 -18.45
CA HIS A 724 45.22 8.87 -18.55
C HIS A 724 45.04 10.36 -18.22
N LYS A 725 45.56 10.78 -17.10
CA LYS A 725 45.45 12.18 -16.65
C LYS A 725 46.28 13.11 -17.52
N PRO A 726 45.70 14.09 -18.21
CA PRO A 726 46.45 15.17 -18.81
C PRO A 726 47.08 16.07 -17.75
N LYS A 727 48.22 16.65 -18.03
CA LYS A 727 48.85 17.66 -17.13
C LYS A 727 48.11 18.98 -17.29
N VAL A 728 47.21 19.28 -16.37
CA VAL A 728 46.46 20.57 -16.31
C VAL A 728 46.93 21.46 -15.16
N LYS A 729 46.96 22.77 -15.39
CA LYS A 729 47.24 23.74 -14.32
C LYS A 729 45.98 23.91 -13.48
N LYS A 730 46.09 23.67 -12.17
CA LYS A 730 45.03 23.86 -11.17
C LYS A 730 45.49 24.80 -10.06
N ASP A 731 44.55 25.50 -9.47
CA ASP A 731 44.73 26.24 -8.25
C ASP A 731 44.98 25.31 -7.02
N ILE A 732 45.19 25.86 -5.87
CA ILE A 732 45.52 25.13 -4.63
C ILE A 732 44.38 24.19 -4.26
N PHE A 733 43.13 24.64 -4.32
CA PHE A 733 41.94 23.86 -3.98
C PHE A 733 41.69 22.74 -5.01
N GLY A 734 41.80 23.03 -6.32
CA GLY A 734 41.69 22.02 -7.36
C GLY A 734 42.77 20.93 -7.31
N ARG A 735 44.00 21.29 -6.79
CA ARG A 735 45.05 20.27 -6.50
C ARG A 735 44.66 19.39 -5.32
N MET A 736 44.09 19.95 -4.26
CA MET A 736 43.64 19.26 -3.07
C MET A 736 42.52 18.26 -3.45
N PHE A 737 41.49 18.69 -4.17
CA PHE A 737 40.45 17.83 -4.67
C PHE A 737 40.99 16.73 -5.57
N SER A 738 41.93 17.02 -6.47
CA SER A 738 42.58 16.02 -7.33
C SER A 738 43.33 14.93 -6.58
N TRP A 739 43.80 15.22 -5.37
CA TRP A 739 44.46 14.26 -4.50
C TRP A 739 43.45 13.40 -3.69
N MET A 740 42.32 13.99 -3.29
CA MET A 740 41.31 13.35 -2.47
C MET A 740 40.30 12.49 -3.29
N LEU A 741 40.06 12.91 -4.52
CA LEU A 741 39.04 12.25 -5.39
C LEU A 741 39.62 11.08 -6.17
N PRO A 742 38.76 10.08 -6.55
CA PRO A 742 39.15 9.03 -7.49
C PRO A 742 39.78 9.61 -8.76
N SER A 743 40.83 8.97 -9.20
CA SER A 743 41.54 9.42 -10.40
C SER A 743 40.73 9.25 -11.67
N ASP A 744 39.96 8.19 -11.71
CA ASP A 744 39.15 7.77 -12.84
C ASP A 744 38.09 6.72 -12.38
N SER A 745 37.26 6.26 -13.31
CA SER A 745 36.18 5.30 -13.04
C SER A 745 36.66 3.96 -12.46
N SER A 746 37.91 3.55 -12.73
CA SER A 746 38.44 2.27 -12.23
C SER A 746 38.66 2.22 -10.73
N ARG A 747 38.71 3.39 -10.08
CA ARG A 747 38.94 3.55 -8.64
C ARG A 747 37.71 3.92 -7.82
N LEU A 748 36.51 3.83 -8.41
CA LEU A 748 35.28 4.07 -7.69
C LEU A 748 35.06 3.03 -6.60
N ALA A 749 34.60 3.49 -5.45
CA ALA A 749 34.32 2.68 -4.26
C ALA A 749 32.88 2.17 -4.28
N LEU A 750 32.54 1.17 -3.46
CA LEU A 750 31.15 0.76 -3.24
C LEU A 750 30.48 1.69 -2.21
N SER A 751 29.18 1.93 -2.39
CA SER A 751 28.36 2.70 -1.43
C SER A 751 28.30 2.04 -0.05
N LYS A 752 28.27 0.69 -0.03
CA LYS A 752 28.31 -0.13 1.18
C LYS A 752 29.33 -1.24 1.05
N MET A 753 29.84 -1.73 2.17
CA MET A 753 30.81 -2.84 2.20
C MET A 753 32.12 -2.56 1.43
N ASN A 754 32.56 -1.31 1.36
CA ASN A 754 33.78 -0.96 0.60
C ASN A 754 35.07 -1.53 1.22
N MET A 755 35.13 -1.76 2.55
CA MET A 755 36.22 -2.43 3.26
C MET A 755 37.63 -1.96 2.81
N MET A 756 37.87 -0.67 2.82
CA MET A 756 39.12 -0.02 2.33
C MET A 756 39.43 -0.33 0.85
N GLY A 757 38.38 -0.49 0.02
CA GLY A 757 38.53 -0.77 -1.41
C GLY A 757 38.55 -2.26 -1.79
N MET A 758 38.61 -3.18 -0.82
CA MET A 758 38.52 -4.61 -1.10
C MET A 758 37.15 -5.02 -1.66
N GLY A 759 36.07 -4.38 -1.16
CA GLY A 759 34.71 -4.62 -1.64
C GLY A 759 34.53 -4.30 -3.11
N ALA A 760 35.05 -3.15 -3.57
CA ALA A 760 34.99 -2.77 -4.99
C ALA A 760 35.80 -3.73 -5.88
N LYS A 761 36.97 -4.19 -5.43
CA LYS A 761 37.77 -5.20 -6.14
C LYS A 761 37.06 -6.55 -6.22
N MET A 762 36.44 -6.98 -5.12
CA MET A 762 35.65 -8.23 -5.08
C MET A 762 34.43 -8.13 -6.00
N MET A 763 33.71 -7.01 -6.02
CA MET A 763 32.58 -6.78 -6.91
C MET A 763 33.01 -6.88 -8.38
N ARG A 764 34.08 -6.19 -8.79
CA ARG A 764 34.62 -6.26 -10.15
C ARG A 764 35.06 -7.66 -10.53
N TYR A 765 35.68 -8.42 -9.61
CA TYR A 765 36.04 -9.83 -9.83
C TYR A 765 34.80 -10.70 -10.01
N LEU A 766 33.77 -10.53 -9.17
CA LEU A 766 32.53 -11.30 -9.28
C LEU A 766 31.76 -10.96 -10.56
N MET A 767 31.73 -9.70 -10.97
CA MET A 767 31.15 -9.28 -12.25
C MET A 767 31.83 -10.00 -13.42
N ASN A 768 33.15 -9.98 -13.46
CA ASN A 768 33.92 -10.67 -14.50
C ASN A 768 33.67 -12.19 -14.49
N LYS A 769 33.68 -12.83 -13.30
CA LYS A 769 33.42 -14.28 -13.16
C LYS A 769 32.00 -14.67 -13.61
N LYS A 770 31.02 -13.77 -13.44
CA LYS A 770 29.59 -13.98 -13.80
C LYS A 770 29.25 -13.48 -15.22
N GLY A 771 30.24 -13.01 -16.00
CA GLY A 771 29.96 -12.47 -17.33
C GLY A 771 29.18 -11.16 -17.35
N VAL A 772 29.23 -10.38 -16.26
CA VAL A 772 28.64 -9.03 -16.18
C VAL A 772 29.62 -8.02 -16.71
N ASP A 773 29.20 -7.15 -17.63
CA ASP A 773 30.01 -6.10 -18.20
C ASP A 773 30.61 -5.17 -17.13
N SER A 774 31.87 -4.78 -17.35
CA SER A 774 32.53 -3.80 -16.48
C SER A 774 31.92 -2.42 -16.63
N LEU A 775 32.12 -1.56 -15.64
CA LEU A 775 31.66 -0.16 -15.68
C LEU A 775 32.17 0.55 -16.95
N GLU A 776 33.42 0.32 -17.29
CA GLU A 776 34.07 0.91 -18.46
C GLU A 776 33.44 0.41 -19.78
N SER A 777 33.08 -0.89 -19.84
CA SER A 777 32.37 -1.49 -20.97
C SER A 777 30.95 -0.90 -21.09
N LEU A 778 30.19 -0.85 -20.03
CA LEU A 778 28.83 -0.27 -20.02
C LEU A 778 28.83 1.22 -20.41
N ARG A 779 29.83 1.96 -19.95
CA ARG A 779 30.02 3.37 -20.31
C ARG A 779 30.33 3.53 -21.79
N GLN A 780 31.20 2.70 -22.33
CA GLN A 780 31.51 2.72 -23.76
C GLN A 780 30.29 2.36 -24.62
N GLN A 781 29.54 1.33 -24.20
CA GLN A 781 28.27 1.00 -24.85
C GLN A 781 27.27 2.16 -24.86
N ALA A 782 27.18 2.92 -23.75
CA ALA A 782 26.32 4.10 -23.69
C ALA A 782 26.76 5.18 -24.69
N ILE A 783 28.06 5.40 -24.83
CA ILE A 783 28.62 6.30 -25.86
C ILE A 783 28.27 5.82 -27.26
N ASP A 784 28.51 4.55 -27.55
CA ASP A 784 28.27 3.93 -28.87
C ASP A 784 26.75 3.93 -29.21
N ASN A 785 25.88 3.88 -28.22
CA ASN A 785 24.43 3.99 -28.38
C ASN A 785 23.93 5.44 -28.49
N GLY A 786 24.83 6.42 -28.52
CA GLY A 786 24.45 7.83 -28.66
C GLY A 786 23.85 8.48 -27.42
N VAL A 787 24.13 7.94 -26.24
CA VAL A 787 23.75 8.58 -24.98
C VAL A 787 24.54 9.88 -24.81
N GLU A 788 23.86 10.99 -24.62
CA GLU A 788 24.50 12.30 -24.40
C GLU A 788 25.03 12.42 -22.97
N PHE A 789 26.31 12.76 -22.85
CA PHE A 789 26.96 12.98 -21.56
C PHE A 789 27.15 14.48 -21.33
N ILE A 790 26.59 15.01 -20.24
CA ILE A 790 26.64 16.43 -19.89
C ILE A 790 27.32 16.58 -18.53
N ALA A 791 28.44 17.26 -18.47
CA ALA A 791 29.14 17.58 -17.23
C ALA A 791 28.67 18.95 -16.70
N CYS A 792 28.34 19.03 -15.42
CA CYS A 792 27.89 20.25 -14.77
C CYS A 792 29.04 21.24 -14.62
N GLN A 793 28.96 22.40 -15.26
CA GLN A 793 30.00 23.45 -15.20
C GLN A 793 30.25 23.91 -13.77
N MET A 794 29.21 24.22 -13.01
CA MET A 794 29.33 24.65 -11.61
C MET A 794 30.09 23.60 -10.77
N SER A 795 29.75 22.33 -10.91
CA SER A 795 30.43 21.25 -10.17
C SER A 795 31.89 21.10 -10.59
N MET A 796 32.18 21.27 -11.88
CA MET A 796 33.56 21.28 -12.39
C MET A 796 34.40 22.41 -11.75
N ASP A 797 33.83 23.62 -11.66
CA ASP A 797 34.50 24.78 -11.10
C ASP A 797 34.72 24.59 -9.59
N VAL A 798 33.70 24.16 -8.85
CA VAL A 798 33.79 23.92 -7.39
C VAL A 798 34.81 22.83 -7.05
N MET A 799 34.86 21.76 -7.81
CA MET A 799 35.74 20.60 -7.56
C MET A 799 37.07 20.69 -8.29
N GLY A 800 37.33 21.78 -9.03
CA GLY A 800 38.57 21.99 -9.78
C GLY A 800 38.82 20.93 -10.85
N VAL A 801 37.75 20.37 -11.44
CA VAL A 801 37.87 19.43 -12.55
C VAL A 801 37.86 20.18 -13.87
N LYS A 802 38.91 19.98 -14.68
CA LYS A 802 39.04 20.67 -15.96
C LYS A 802 38.46 19.79 -17.10
N ARG A 803 37.96 20.46 -18.16
CA ARG A 803 37.36 19.79 -19.31
C ARG A 803 38.27 18.75 -19.95
N GLU A 804 39.56 19.00 -19.99
CA GLU A 804 40.60 18.13 -20.54
C GLU A 804 40.73 16.82 -19.75
N GLU A 805 40.30 16.78 -18.49
CA GLU A 805 40.34 15.60 -17.65
C GLU A 805 39.13 14.65 -17.93
N LEU A 806 38.10 15.13 -18.63
CA LEU A 806 36.92 14.37 -18.97
C LEU A 806 37.03 13.73 -20.33
N LEU A 807 36.22 12.69 -20.58
CA LEU A 807 36.13 12.03 -21.88
C LEU A 807 35.82 13.01 -23.01
N ASP A 808 36.24 12.72 -24.21
CA ASP A 808 36.14 13.66 -25.34
C ASP A 808 34.74 13.92 -25.83
N ASN A 809 33.83 12.93 -25.68
CA ASN A 809 32.43 13.01 -26.04
C ASN A 809 31.52 13.68 -24.99
N VAL A 810 32.08 14.21 -23.92
CA VAL A 810 31.31 14.91 -22.86
C VAL A 810 31.07 16.35 -23.27
N THR A 811 29.86 16.83 -23.22
CA THR A 811 29.50 18.24 -23.33
C THR A 811 29.50 18.89 -21.96
N VAL A 812 29.79 20.17 -21.89
CA VAL A 812 29.70 20.93 -20.62
C VAL A 812 28.44 21.77 -20.66
N GLY A 813 27.66 21.69 -19.59
CA GLY A 813 26.37 22.39 -19.50
C GLY A 813 26.02 22.80 -18.06
N GLY A 814 25.08 23.72 -17.92
CA GLY A 814 24.51 24.11 -16.64
C GLY A 814 23.16 23.42 -16.39
N VAL A 815 22.51 23.78 -15.27
CA VAL A 815 21.19 23.29 -14.91
C VAL A 815 20.15 23.54 -16.02
N ALA A 816 20.20 24.73 -16.69
CA ALA A 816 19.29 25.04 -17.78
C ALA A 816 19.40 24.04 -18.96
N SER A 817 20.64 23.64 -19.29
CA SER A 817 20.88 22.63 -20.35
C SER A 817 20.30 21.26 -19.99
N TYR A 818 20.32 20.90 -18.70
CA TYR A 818 19.65 19.69 -18.22
C TYR A 818 18.12 19.84 -18.26
N MET A 819 17.56 20.96 -17.75
CA MET A 819 16.13 21.19 -17.69
C MET A 819 15.47 21.16 -19.06
N GLU A 820 16.12 21.72 -20.08
CA GLU A 820 15.65 21.64 -21.48
C GLU A 820 15.46 20.20 -21.96
N ARG A 821 16.34 19.30 -21.54
CA ARG A 821 16.23 17.86 -21.90
C ARG A 821 15.21 17.16 -21.02
N ALA A 822 15.14 17.54 -19.73
CA ALA A 822 14.18 17.00 -18.79
C ALA A 822 12.73 17.34 -19.15
N ASP A 823 12.47 18.55 -19.65
CA ASP A 823 11.15 18.96 -20.15
C ASP A 823 10.69 18.17 -21.38
N ARG A 824 11.65 17.66 -22.16
CA ARG A 824 11.40 16.80 -23.32
C ARG A 824 11.53 15.30 -23.00
N ALA A 825 11.60 14.94 -21.74
CA ALA A 825 11.74 13.56 -21.26
C ALA A 825 10.50 13.15 -20.45
N ASN A 826 10.07 11.92 -20.62
CA ASN A 826 9.00 11.34 -19.80
C ASN A 826 9.50 10.50 -18.62
N VAL A 827 10.82 10.36 -18.49
CA VAL A 827 11.47 9.75 -17.32
C VAL A 827 12.68 10.59 -16.93
N ASN A 828 12.71 11.04 -15.70
CA ASN A 828 13.80 11.81 -15.10
C ASN A 828 14.22 11.11 -13.82
N LEU A 829 15.45 10.58 -13.76
CA LEU A 829 15.98 9.84 -12.62
C LEU A 829 17.17 10.56 -11.99
N PHE A 830 17.23 10.57 -10.67
CA PHE A 830 18.35 11.07 -9.88
C PHE A 830 19.02 9.90 -9.16
N ILE A 831 20.34 9.67 -9.38
CA ILE A 831 21.09 8.49 -8.88
C ILE A 831 22.35 8.93 -8.11
#